data_469f38dec27b29bbaf22a154de423225
#
_entry.id   469f38dec27b29bbaf22a154de423225
#
_cell.length_a   1.000
_cell.length_b   1.000
_cell.length_c   1.000
_cell.angle_alpha   90.00
_cell.angle_beta   90.00
_cell.angle_gamma   90.00
#
_symmetry.space_group_name_H-M   'P 1'
#
loop_
_entity.id
_entity.type
_entity.pdbx_description
1 polymer ?
#
loop_
_entity_poly.entity_id
_entity_poly.type
_entity_poly.pdbx_seq_one_letter_code
_entity_poly.pdbx_strand_id
1 'polypeptide(L)'
;MQQSQESYNSQDLEELMIQQRKGLGSIKASLDDIENGIKLSKLTLDVKPDATTQLSRDKRKAVRRPNPFIKIKLQKTPDIVLFEQRSTTVLKDTEEGCLVEADNRRYEYLTQGLGRRRICFPVETQTAQELTKTRGVNTDSIARNNVASYVSNFEMFDTYKDLEKTTQSVDVDGTQKIQVTTYKVGGVDQFVAINQTPKFKLALMLTMRILAGNTFESEQRRFRNMIMPDPLALEVNYRYNVQLLWSYAGSFSASESRAVADMSWCPKNGDILAVGYGTFSTMCGVLPKTGSVFIWNIKNPVNPERMYSFQAPVVTVEFSPFTPQLLAIGLYDGSVFIYDISNMENPQICVSPRLSTISCEPITSIKWIAHNDNETRLHDLEPLLALSRDGIITRYTIVNSPNLLGFQQMKLDRIEGNVEGLEIAKTSSSLMEANRHPQGIYICLDAVQKDVYYVLTDEGCLHKCSTNYPNQHLEVLQLHEAGVNYMEFSPWSTKLYLTCGNDWCIRIWLVGIQKPLITLKYHMGPVHAASWSTTHSSIIVALHRNSLDIWDLKRSILKPASSTKVNKEPYYTTFKLSLCGRTVAVGNSSGCVEMLAFEDMPFSPHFQYDHLAKTIHKILANDRELLRDVKSLGYFGY
;
A
#
# COMPACT_ATOMS: atom_id res chain seq x y z
N MET A 1 -17.13 24.41 -54.77
CA MET A 1 -16.59 25.30 -53.73
C MET A 1 -15.26 24.73 -53.27
N GLN A 2 -14.18 25.34 -53.77
CA GLN A 2 -12.81 24.90 -53.57
C GLN A 2 -12.31 25.39 -52.23
N GLN A 3 -11.83 24.47 -51.39
CA GLN A 3 -11.00 24.77 -50.24
C GLN A 3 -9.54 24.83 -50.73
N SER A 4 -8.95 26.02 -50.65
CA SER A 4 -7.52 26.23 -50.85
C SER A 4 -6.79 25.76 -49.56
N GLN A 5 -6.05 24.67 -49.67
CA GLN A 5 -5.00 24.27 -48.73
C GLN A 5 -3.76 25.10 -49.03
N GLU A 6 -3.42 26.03 -48.16
CA GLU A 6 -2.10 26.65 -48.17
C GLU A 6 -1.10 25.68 -47.51
N SER A 7 -0.26 25.10 -48.36
CA SER A 7 0.91 24.33 -47.96
C SER A 7 2.02 25.30 -47.56
N TYR A 8 2.33 25.42 -46.28
CA TYR A 8 3.53 26.10 -45.83
C TYR A 8 4.79 25.36 -46.31
N ASN A 9 5.66 26.08 -46.97
CA ASN A 9 6.92 25.58 -47.53
C ASN A 9 7.89 25.23 -46.39
N SER A 10 8.56 24.10 -46.49
CA SER A 10 9.54 23.61 -45.49
C SER A 10 10.73 24.57 -45.27
N GLN A 11 10.98 25.47 -46.20
CA GLN A 11 12.02 26.48 -46.09
C GLN A 11 11.71 27.60 -45.09
N ASP A 12 10.44 27.99 -44.97
CA ASP A 12 10.02 29.02 -44.01
C ASP A 12 10.12 28.53 -42.57
N LEU A 13 10.00 27.22 -42.33
CA LEU A 13 10.16 26.62 -41.00
C LEU A 13 11.64 26.50 -40.59
N GLU A 14 12.56 26.29 -41.53
CA GLU A 14 14.00 26.28 -41.26
C GLU A 14 14.54 27.67 -40.96
N GLU A 15 14.08 28.72 -41.65
CA GLU A 15 14.45 30.10 -41.34
C GLU A 15 13.95 30.57 -39.98
N LEU A 16 12.75 30.17 -39.57
CA LEU A 16 12.21 30.43 -38.21
C LEU A 16 13.01 29.73 -37.12
N MET A 17 13.48 28.50 -37.38
CA MET A 17 14.33 27.76 -36.46
C MET A 17 15.74 28.35 -36.34
N ILE A 18 16.27 28.94 -37.38
CA ILE A 18 17.58 29.60 -37.40
C ILE A 18 17.50 30.94 -36.66
N GLN A 19 16.41 31.68 -36.76
CA GLN A 19 16.18 32.91 -35.99
C GLN A 19 16.03 32.63 -34.49
N GLN A 20 15.34 31.55 -34.10
CA GLN A 20 15.26 31.14 -32.68
C GLN A 20 16.62 30.73 -32.13
N ARG A 21 17.49 30.09 -32.90
CA ARG A 21 18.86 29.75 -32.47
C ARG A 21 19.76 30.97 -32.28
N LYS A 22 19.56 32.03 -33.04
CA LYS A 22 20.32 33.29 -32.86
C LYS A 22 19.86 34.08 -31.63
N GLY A 23 18.58 33.99 -31.27
CA GLY A 23 18.05 34.56 -30.01
C GLY A 23 18.58 33.86 -28.74
N LEU A 24 18.79 32.55 -28.80
CA LEU A 24 19.34 31.78 -27.69
C LEU A 24 20.84 32.05 -27.42
N GLY A 25 21.60 32.47 -28.45
CA GLY A 25 23.00 32.86 -28.28
C GLY A 25 23.20 34.15 -27.47
N SER A 26 22.26 35.10 -27.58
CA SER A 26 22.28 36.36 -26.84
C SER A 26 21.90 36.16 -25.36
N ILE A 27 21.06 35.18 -25.05
CA ILE A 27 20.65 34.86 -23.69
C ILE A 27 21.78 34.14 -22.92
N LYS A 28 22.63 33.36 -23.60
CA LYS A 28 23.79 32.74 -22.96
C LYS A 28 24.84 33.74 -22.49
N ALA A 29 25.09 34.81 -23.26
CA ALA A 29 26.05 35.84 -22.86
C ALA A 29 25.59 36.63 -21.61
N SER A 30 24.26 36.80 -21.42
CA SER A 30 23.74 37.46 -20.23
C SER A 30 23.65 36.56 -18.99
N LEU A 31 23.66 35.23 -19.17
CA LEU A 31 23.67 34.27 -18.07
C LEU A 31 25.08 34.10 -17.45
N ASP A 32 26.13 34.17 -18.27
CA ASP A 32 27.52 34.10 -17.79
C ASP A 32 27.90 35.32 -16.94
N ASP A 33 27.30 36.49 -17.20
CA ASP A 33 27.48 37.70 -16.39
C ASP A 33 26.73 37.64 -15.04
N ILE A 34 25.67 36.85 -14.94
CA ILE A 34 24.92 36.63 -13.71
C ILE A 34 25.62 35.59 -12.80
N GLU A 35 26.29 34.58 -13.35
CA GLU A 35 27.05 33.61 -12.55
C GLU A 35 28.27 34.22 -11.87
N ASN A 36 28.87 35.24 -12.43
CA ASN A 36 30.02 35.97 -11.84
C ASN A 36 29.64 37.01 -10.78
N GLY A 37 28.38 37.41 -10.69
CA GLY A 37 27.89 38.42 -9.77
C GLY A 37 27.23 37.92 -8.49
N ILE A 38 26.74 36.70 -8.47
CA ILE A 38 26.09 36.11 -7.31
C ILE A 38 27.07 35.24 -6.57
N LYS A 39 27.90 35.82 -5.72
CA LYS A 39 28.42 35.09 -4.57
C LYS A 39 27.21 34.70 -3.75
N LEU A 40 26.81 33.44 -3.84
CA LEU A 40 25.89 32.81 -2.90
C LEU A 40 26.50 33.00 -1.50
N SER A 41 26.11 34.09 -0.82
CA SER A 41 26.21 34.15 0.62
C SER A 41 25.41 32.95 1.11
N LYS A 42 26.12 31.97 1.70
CA LYS A 42 25.53 30.87 2.43
C LYS A 42 24.44 31.48 3.30
N LEU A 43 23.19 31.13 3.08
CA LEU A 43 22.11 31.30 4.02
C LEU A 43 22.42 30.37 5.20
N THR A 44 23.37 30.78 6.01
CA THR A 44 23.48 30.33 7.38
C THR A 44 22.29 30.97 8.07
N LEU A 45 21.35 30.16 8.49
CA LEU A 45 20.38 30.54 9.50
C LEU A 45 21.18 30.91 10.74
N ASP A 46 21.55 32.16 10.88
CA ASP A 46 22.07 32.72 12.12
C ASP A 46 20.93 32.71 13.14
N VAL A 47 20.72 31.56 13.75
CA VAL A 47 20.09 31.46 15.04
C VAL A 47 21.11 32.03 16.02
N LYS A 48 21.07 33.34 16.29
CA LYS A 48 21.76 33.94 17.42
C LYS A 48 21.24 33.26 18.68
N PRO A 49 22.06 32.51 19.43
CA PRO A 49 21.68 32.11 20.77
C PRO A 49 21.69 33.37 21.64
N ASP A 50 20.52 33.79 22.09
CA ASP A 50 20.41 34.83 23.09
C ASP A 50 21.14 34.36 24.36
N ALA A 51 22.13 35.20 24.68
CA ALA A 51 22.74 35.42 25.98
C ALA A 51 22.96 34.19 26.88
N THR A 52 24.21 33.75 26.92
CA THR A 52 24.82 33.02 28.02
C THR A 52 24.53 33.70 29.34
N THR A 53 23.56 33.26 30.07
CA THR A 53 23.40 33.53 31.48
C THR A 53 24.35 32.60 32.23
N GLN A 54 25.36 33.17 32.84
CA GLN A 54 26.28 32.47 33.76
C GLN A 54 25.45 31.82 34.89
N LEU A 55 25.45 30.51 34.94
CA LEU A 55 24.83 29.71 36.01
C LEU A 55 25.79 29.69 37.19
N SER A 56 25.53 30.54 38.18
CA SER A 56 26.06 30.33 39.53
C SER A 56 25.48 29.02 40.08
N ARG A 57 26.36 28.14 40.54
CA ARG A 57 26.03 26.96 41.31
C ARG A 57 25.32 27.37 42.58
N ASP A 58 24.00 27.20 42.64
CA ASP A 58 23.32 26.83 43.91
C ASP A 58 21.86 26.47 43.72
N LYS A 59 21.50 25.34 44.34
CA LYS A 59 20.15 24.88 44.75
C LYS A 59 19.27 24.22 43.69
N ARG A 60 19.27 22.90 43.79
CA ARG A 60 18.28 21.98 43.21
C ARG A 60 16.86 22.43 43.47
N LYS A 61 16.20 23.01 42.49
CA LYS A 61 14.74 23.04 42.34
C LYS A 61 14.38 22.44 40.97
N ALA A 62 13.44 21.51 40.98
CA ALA A 62 12.95 20.84 39.80
C ALA A 62 12.52 21.86 38.73
N VAL A 63 13.31 21.97 37.69
CA VAL A 63 13.01 22.85 36.55
C VAL A 63 12.01 22.11 35.68
N ARG A 64 10.78 22.61 35.66
CA ARG A 64 9.81 22.25 34.61
C ARG A 64 10.46 22.59 33.27
N ARG A 65 10.65 21.57 32.42
CA ARG A 65 11.10 21.77 31.05
C ARG A 65 10.11 22.68 30.31
N PRO A 66 10.51 23.81 29.76
CA PRO A 66 9.62 24.62 28.93
C PRO A 66 9.26 23.80 27.69
N ASN A 67 7.99 23.73 27.36
CA ASN A 67 7.53 23.19 26.10
C ASN A 67 8.24 23.92 24.96
N PRO A 68 8.82 23.24 23.99
CA PRO A 68 9.48 23.87 22.86
C PRO A 68 8.42 24.37 21.86
N PHE A 69 7.75 25.46 22.20
CA PHE A 69 6.97 26.18 21.19
C PHE A 69 7.91 27.03 20.37
N ILE A 70 8.21 26.58 19.17
CA ILE A 70 8.92 27.38 18.18
C ILE A 70 7.94 28.45 17.68
N LYS A 71 8.10 29.69 18.11
CA LYS A 71 7.35 30.82 17.56
C LYS A 71 8.01 31.25 16.25
N ILE A 72 7.46 30.81 15.14
CA ILE A 72 7.87 31.27 13.81
C ILE A 72 7.15 32.59 13.53
N LYS A 73 7.90 33.68 13.44
CA LYS A 73 7.39 34.96 12.91
C LYS A 73 7.57 34.90 11.39
N LEU A 74 6.49 34.71 10.68
CA LEU A 74 6.49 34.91 9.24
C LEU A 74 6.57 36.39 8.96
N GLN A 75 7.67 36.82 8.37
CA GLN A 75 7.80 38.16 7.82
C GLN A 75 7.53 38.11 6.32
N LYS A 76 6.80 39.10 5.81
CA LYS A 76 6.62 39.23 4.37
C LYS A 76 8.01 39.42 3.75
N THR A 77 8.40 38.55 2.85
CA THR A 77 9.61 38.73 2.06
C THR A 77 9.47 39.98 1.19
N PRO A 78 10.53 40.75 0.99
CA PRO A 78 10.48 41.86 0.05
C PRO A 78 10.08 41.32 -1.34
N ASP A 79 9.28 42.10 -2.05
CA ASP A 79 8.84 41.76 -3.39
C ASP A 79 10.08 41.62 -4.28
N ILE A 80 10.28 40.39 -4.79
CA ILE A 80 11.39 40.10 -5.69
C ILE A 80 10.84 40.22 -7.10
N VAL A 81 11.37 41.20 -7.85
CA VAL A 81 11.07 41.32 -9.27
C VAL A 81 11.80 40.20 -9.99
N LEU A 82 11.07 39.22 -10.46
CA LEU A 82 11.64 38.03 -11.13
C LEU A 82 12.18 38.35 -12.52
N PHE A 83 11.57 39.29 -13.20
CA PHE A 83 12.10 39.85 -14.45
C PHE A 83 11.43 41.20 -14.71
N GLU A 84 12.20 42.14 -15.25
CA GLU A 84 11.71 43.38 -15.79
C GLU A 84 11.68 43.26 -17.31
N GLN A 85 10.50 43.29 -17.88
CA GLN A 85 10.35 43.41 -19.32
C GLN A 85 10.33 44.90 -19.67
N ARG A 86 11.37 45.38 -20.33
CA ARG A 86 11.41 46.74 -20.83
C ARG A 86 10.34 46.89 -21.91
N SER A 87 9.36 47.75 -21.68
CA SER A 87 8.39 48.10 -22.70
C SER A 87 9.08 49.06 -23.69
N THR A 88 9.44 48.56 -24.84
CA THR A 88 9.89 49.39 -25.96
C THR A 88 8.65 49.92 -26.70
N THR A 89 8.46 51.23 -26.68
CA THR A 89 7.43 51.87 -27.50
C THR A 89 7.97 52.00 -28.93
N VAL A 90 7.33 51.32 -29.86
CA VAL A 90 7.68 51.32 -31.29
C VAL A 90 6.63 52.14 -32.05
N LEU A 91 7.05 52.96 -32.99
CA LEU A 91 6.15 53.72 -33.85
C LEU A 91 5.37 52.76 -34.79
N LYS A 92 4.07 53.02 -34.93
CA LYS A 92 3.13 52.13 -35.62
C LYS A 92 3.43 51.92 -37.12
N ASP A 93 4.12 52.90 -37.71
CA ASP A 93 4.41 52.93 -39.14
C ASP A 93 5.79 52.33 -39.52
N THR A 94 6.48 51.69 -38.60
CA THR A 94 7.75 51.02 -38.82
C THR A 94 7.55 49.49 -39.00
N GLU A 95 8.50 48.84 -39.69
CA GLU A 95 8.47 47.37 -39.86
C GLU A 95 8.42 46.63 -38.52
N GLU A 96 9.12 47.14 -37.49
CA GLU A 96 9.08 46.61 -36.14
C GLU A 96 7.70 46.80 -35.51
N GLY A 97 7.00 47.90 -35.81
CA GLY A 97 5.63 48.12 -35.35
C GLY A 97 4.63 47.12 -35.90
N CYS A 98 4.78 46.74 -37.17
CA CYS A 98 3.94 45.73 -37.79
C CYS A 98 4.15 44.33 -37.15
N LEU A 99 5.39 43.97 -36.81
CA LEU A 99 5.68 42.72 -36.13
C LEU A 99 5.07 42.69 -34.72
N VAL A 100 5.22 43.74 -33.94
CA VAL A 100 4.63 43.84 -32.59
C VAL A 100 3.10 43.81 -32.66
N GLU A 101 2.48 44.44 -33.66
CA GLU A 101 1.04 44.42 -33.86
C GLU A 101 0.55 42.99 -34.25
N ALA A 102 1.32 42.28 -35.07
CA ALA A 102 1.02 40.89 -35.41
C ALA A 102 1.11 39.96 -34.19
N ASP A 103 2.12 40.14 -33.33
CA ASP A 103 2.27 39.36 -32.10
C ASP A 103 1.18 39.72 -31.07
N ASN A 104 0.78 40.96 -30.95
CA ASN A 104 -0.33 41.38 -30.12
C ASN A 104 -1.67 40.78 -30.60
N ARG A 105 -1.93 40.75 -31.89
CA ARG A 105 -3.12 40.08 -32.48
C ARG A 105 -3.09 38.60 -32.23
N ARG A 106 -1.92 37.98 -32.33
CA ARG A 106 -1.75 36.56 -32.01
C ARG A 106 -2.03 36.27 -30.53
N TYR A 107 -1.53 37.14 -29.62
CA TYR A 107 -1.78 37.03 -28.20
C TYR A 107 -3.28 37.21 -27.87
N GLU A 108 -3.93 38.20 -28.45
CA GLU A 108 -5.38 38.41 -28.29
C GLU A 108 -6.20 37.21 -28.81
N TYR A 109 -5.80 36.64 -29.96
CA TYR A 109 -6.43 35.45 -30.49
C TYR A 109 -6.29 34.24 -29.55
N LEU A 110 -5.12 34.05 -28.94
CA LEU A 110 -4.86 32.94 -28.03
C LEU A 110 -5.53 33.14 -26.65
N THR A 111 -5.60 34.37 -26.17
CA THR A 111 -6.11 34.68 -24.81
C THR A 111 -7.59 35.01 -24.77
N GLN A 112 -8.07 35.84 -25.74
CA GLN A 112 -9.46 36.28 -25.73
C GLN A 112 -10.42 35.34 -26.48
N GLY A 113 -9.86 34.49 -27.33
CA GLY A 113 -10.59 33.43 -28.03
C GLY A 113 -11.76 33.92 -28.87
N LEU A 114 -11.52 34.27 -30.10
CA LEU A 114 -12.57 34.50 -31.12
C LEU A 114 -13.34 33.22 -31.48
N GLY A 115 -13.22 32.16 -30.70
CA GLY A 115 -13.92 30.90 -30.88
C GLY A 115 -14.32 30.27 -29.52
N ARG A 116 -15.26 29.32 -29.56
CA ARG A 116 -15.83 28.63 -28.38
C ARG A 116 -14.83 27.88 -27.48
N ARG A 117 -13.55 27.82 -27.83
CA ARG A 117 -12.50 27.15 -27.03
C ARG A 117 -11.34 28.09 -26.84
N ARG A 118 -11.15 28.56 -25.61
CA ARG A 118 -9.89 29.18 -25.21
C ARG A 118 -8.79 28.12 -25.28
N ILE A 119 -7.78 28.37 -26.11
CA ILE A 119 -6.62 27.47 -26.25
C ILE A 119 -5.61 27.76 -25.15
N CYS A 120 -5.50 29.03 -24.74
CA CYS A 120 -4.62 29.47 -23.65
C CYS A 120 -5.27 30.60 -22.86
N PHE A 121 -5.05 30.65 -21.56
CA PHE A 121 -5.34 31.81 -20.70
C PHE A 121 -4.18 32.01 -19.72
N PRO A 122 -3.91 33.24 -19.30
CA PRO A 122 -2.85 33.50 -18.35
C PRO A 122 -3.24 32.89 -17.00
N VAL A 123 -2.47 31.95 -16.54
CA VAL A 123 -2.54 31.41 -15.19
C VAL A 123 -1.22 31.77 -14.52
N GLU A 124 -1.31 32.45 -13.39
CA GLU A 124 -0.15 32.62 -12.52
C GLU A 124 0.18 31.24 -11.91
N THR A 125 1.10 30.55 -12.53
CA THR A 125 1.68 29.35 -11.97
C THR A 125 2.99 29.72 -11.32
N GLN A 126 3.06 29.57 -9.99
CA GLN A 126 4.35 29.44 -9.34
C GLN A 126 4.93 28.09 -9.74
N THR A 127 5.63 28.07 -10.85
CA THR A 127 6.47 26.94 -11.19
C THR A 127 7.60 26.92 -10.16
N ALA A 128 7.55 25.96 -9.23
CA ALA A 128 8.74 25.62 -8.50
C ALA A 128 9.81 25.29 -9.53
N GLN A 129 10.89 26.07 -9.56
CA GLN A 129 12.04 25.73 -10.39
C GLN A 129 12.54 24.39 -9.90
N GLU A 130 12.26 23.34 -10.64
CA GLU A 130 13.01 22.11 -10.46
C GLU A 130 14.47 22.47 -10.68
N LEU A 131 15.26 22.31 -9.62
CA LEU A 131 16.70 22.46 -9.71
C LEU A 131 17.24 21.35 -10.61
N THR A 132 17.09 21.53 -11.92
CA THR A 132 17.77 20.72 -12.90
C THR A 132 19.24 21.07 -12.81
N LYS A 133 20.00 20.22 -12.11
CA LYS A 133 21.45 20.27 -12.19
C LYS A 133 21.82 19.86 -13.60
N THR A 134 22.24 20.83 -14.42
CA THR A 134 22.98 20.54 -15.63
C THR A 134 24.28 19.87 -15.19
N ARG A 135 24.30 18.54 -15.16
CA ARG A 135 25.55 17.81 -15.15
C ARG A 135 26.15 18.00 -16.53
N GLY A 136 27.16 18.81 -16.62
CA GLY A 136 28.09 18.78 -17.73
C GLY A 136 28.77 17.42 -17.71
N VAL A 137 28.11 16.42 -18.27
CA VAL A 137 28.78 15.18 -18.62
C VAL A 137 29.57 15.54 -19.85
N ASN A 138 30.87 15.69 -19.69
CA ASN A 138 31.79 15.75 -20.80
C ASN A 138 31.80 14.35 -21.42
N THR A 139 30.76 14.06 -22.18
CA THR A 139 30.78 12.91 -23.07
C THR A 139 31.61 13.37 -24.24
N ASP A 140 32.88 12.92 -24.29
CA ASP A 140 33.64 12.94 -25.51
C ASP A 140 32.73 12.37 -26.57
N SER A 141 32.43 13.19 -27.59
CA SER A 141 31.62 12.76 -28.71
C SER A 141 32.42 11.67 -29.43
N ILE A 142 32.10 10.42 -29.10
CA ILE A 142 32.61 9.30 -29.87
C ILE A 142 32.11 9.52 -31.28
N ALA A 143 33.05 9.83 -32.18
CA ALA A 143 32.75 9.95 -33.59
C ALA A 143 32.18 8.60 -34.07
N ARG A 144 30.85 8.51 -34.10
CA ARG A 144 30.17 7.34 -34.65
C ARG A 144 30.18 7.46 -36.17
N ASN A 145 31.09 6.77 -36.76
CA ASN A 145 31.00 6.51 -38.18
C ASN A 145 29.90 5.45 -38.37
N ASN A 146 28.76 5.87 -38.88
CA ASN A 146 27.73 4.96 -39.31
C ASN A 146 28.22 4.32 -40.62
N VAL A 147 28.87 3.18 -40.50
CA VAL A 147 29.15 2.32 -41.64
C VAL A 147 27.97 1.36 -41.75
N ALA A 148 27.14 1.56 -42.76
CA ALA A 148 26.13 0.58 -43.12
C ALA A 148 26.86 -0.58 -43.80
N SER A 149 27.26 -1.58 -43.07
CA SER A 149 27.75 -2.85 -43.61
C SER A 149 26.56 -3.81 -43.70
N TYR A 150 26.23 -4.18 -44.91
CA TYR A 150 25.28 -5.28 -45.15
C TYR A 150 26.08 -6.57 -45.02
N VAL A 151 25.97 -7.24 -43.89
CA VAL A 151 26.61 -8.54 -43.67
C VAL A 151 25.59 -9.62 -44.01
N SER A 152 25.88 -10.49 -44.94
CA SER A 152 25.05 -11.65 -45.24
C SER A 152 25.15 -12.67 -44.09
N ASN A 153 24.12 -13.49 -43.90
CA ASN A 153 24.13 -14.55 -42.88
C ASN A 153 25.29 -15.55 -43.11
N PHE A 154 25.77 -15.69 -44.33
CA PHE A 154 26.92 -16.52 -44.68
C PHE A 154 28.23 -15.88 -44.23
N GLU A 155 28.42 -14.59 -44.43
CA GLU A 155 29.62 -13.89 -43.95
C GLU A 155 29.68 -13.87 -42.43
N MET A 156 28.54 -13.74 -41.73
CA MET A 156 28.49 -13.89 -40.29
C MET A 156 28.91 -15.28 -39.84
N PHE A 157 28.42 -16.32 -40.50
CA PHE A 157 28.79 -17.71 -40.20
C PHE A 157 30.28 -17.97 -40.43
N ASP A 158 30.84 -17.47 -41.53
CA ASP A 158 32.27 -17.64 -41.88
C ASP A 158 33.18 -16.88 -40.90
N THR A 159 32.80 -15.65 -40.47
CA THR A 159 33.55 -14.90 -39.47
C THR A 159 33.53 -15.59 -38.10
N TYR A 160 32.41 -16.20 -37.68
CA TYR A 160 32.36 -16.99 -36.47
C TYR A 160 33.22 -18.26 -36.58
N LYS A 161 33.22 -18.90 -37.71
CA LYS A 161 34.04 -20.11 -37.96
C LYS A 161 35.53 -19.82 -37.99
N ASP A 162 35.94 -18.66 -38.49
CA ASP A 162 37.32 -18.20 -38.49
C ASP A 162 37.79 -17.74 -37.12
N LEU A 163 36.91 -17.10 -36.31
CA LEU A 163 37.15 -16.82 -34.91
C LEU A 163 37.32 -18.11 -34.07
N GLU A 164 36.55 -19.13 -34.38
CA GLU A 164 36.66 -20.44 -33.73
C GLU A 164 37.98 -21.16 -34.08
N LYS A 165 38.47 -21.03 -35.32
CA LYS A 165 39.77 -21.55 -35.73
C LYS A 165 40.93 -20.78 -35.10
N THR A 166 40.81 -19.44 -34.94
CA THR A 166 41.84 -18.61 -34.34
C THR A 166 41.97 -18.86 -32.85
N THR A 167 40.88 -19.17 -32.17
CA THR A 167 40.90 -19.56 -30.75
C THR A 167 41.48 -20.94 -30.49
N GLN A 168 41.42 -21.85 -31.50
CA GLN A 168 42.05 -23.18 -31.39
C GLN A 168 43.57 -23.18 -31.69
N SER A 169 44.11 -22.13 -32.30
CA SER A 169 45.50 -22.06 -32.75
C SER A 169 46.46 -21.32 -31.79
N VAL A 170 45.97 -20.86 -30.62
CA VAL A 170 46.78 -20.09 -29.65
C VAL A 170 47.23 -20.96 -28.46
N ASP A 171 47.45 -22.25 -28.66
CA ASP A 171 47.97 -23.14 -27.58
C ASP A 171 49.49 -23.36 -27.62
N VAL A 172 50.27 -22.49 -28.26
CA VAL A 172 51.75 -22.55 -28.22
C VAL A 172 52.29 -21.16 -27.91
N ASP A 173 52.60 -20.94 -26.68
CA ASP A 173 53.56 -20.08 -25.98
C ASP A 173 52.92 -19.24 -24.88
N GLY A 174 53.45 -19.50 -23.70
CA GLY A 174 52.95 -19.00 -22.42
C GLY A 174 53.11 -17.51 -22.19
N THR A 175 52.05 -16.74 -22.44
CA THR A 175 51.88 -15.41 -21.84
C THR A 175 50.42 -15.08 -21.74
N GLN A 176 49.99 -14.92 -20.50
CA GLN A 176 48.72 -14.36 -20.00
C GLN A 176 47.43 -14.75 -20.77
N LYS A 177 46.81 -15.81 -20.31
CA LYS A 177 45.46 -16.19 -20.64
C LYS A 177 44.49 -15.11 -20.21
N ILE A 178 44.08 -14.25 -21.16
CA ILE A 178 42.76 -13.64 -21.09
C ILE A 178 41.80 -14.80 -21.33
N GLN A 179 41.17 -15.32 -20.29
CA GLN A 179 40.05 -16.27 -20.45
C GLN A 179 38.89 -15.52 -21.08
N VAL A 180 38.90 -15.46 -22.41
CA VAL A 180 37.64 -15.25 -23.13
C VAL A 180 36.86 -16.52 -22.95
N THR A 181 35.93 -16.52 -22.05
CA THR A 181 34.97 -17.60 -21.89
C THR A 181 34.15 -17.66 -23.18
N THR A 182 34.60 -18.47 -24.12
CA THR A 182 33.80 -18.84 -25.30
C THR A 182 32.60 -19.61 -24.76
N TYR A 183 31.44 -18.98 -24.79
CA TYR A 183 30.18 -19.66 -24.54
C TYR A 183 29.96 -20.67 -25.66
N LYS A 184 30.26 -21.95 -25.40
CA LYS A 184 29.86 -23.02 -26.31
C LYS A 184 28.33 -23.03 -26.37
N VAL A 185 27.80 -22.61 -27.52
CA VAL A 185 26.38 -22.74 -27.82
C VAL A 185 26.07 -24.23 -28.04
N GLY A 186 25.76 -24.93 -26.99
CA GLY A 186 25.47 -26.36 -27.13
C GLY A 186 25.28 -27.03 -25.77
N GLY A 187 24.13 -26.80 -25.16
CA GLY A 187 23.71 -27.58 -24.02
C GLY A 187 22.65 -26.92 -23.16
N VAL A 188 21.57 -27.61 -22.92
CA VAL A 188 20.50 -27.22 -21.98
C VAL A 188 21.08 -26.82 -20.62
N ASP A 189 22.22 -27.40 -20.23
CA ASP A 189 22.89 -27.14 -18.95
C ASP A 189 23.45 -25.72 -18.79
N GLN A 190 23.83 -25.04 -19.89
CA GLN A 190 24.34 -23.66 -19.82
C GLN A 190 23.22 -22.65 -19.54
N PHE A 191 22.05 -22.85 -20.13
CA PHE A 191 20.88 -22.02 -19.84
C PHE A 191 20.42 -22.18 -18.40
N VAL A 192 20.50 -23.38 -17.86
CA VAL A 192 20.18 -23.65 -16.45
C VAL A 192 21.15 -22.92 -15.52
N ALA A 193 22.45 -22.97 -15.83
CA ALA A 193 23.47 -22.29 -15.04
C ALA A 193 23.31 -20.74 -15.10
N ILE A 194 22.97 -20.18 -16.25
CA ILE A 194 22.70 -18.73 -16.42
C ILE A 194 21.45 -18.35 -15.60
N ASN A 195 20.37 -19.14 -15.66
CA ASN A 195 19.15 -18.87 -14.93
C ASN A 195 19.34 -18.91 -13.38
N GLN A 196 20.34 -19.63 -12.90
CA GLN A 196 20.64 -19.67 -11.47
C GLN A 196 21.46 -18.48 -10.97
N THR A 197 22.09 -17.72 -11.87
CA THR A 197 22.91 -16.57 -11.46
C THR A 197 22.05 -15.44 -10.87
N PRO A 198 22.42 -14.88 -9.70
CA PRO A 198 21.64 -13.83 -9.06
C PRO A 198 21.60 -12.54 -9.90
N LYS A 199 22.67 -12.26 -10.66
CA LYS A 199 22.70 -11.11 -11.58
C LYS A 199 21.69 -11.22 -12.71
N PHE A 200 21.52 -12.42 -13.26
CA PHE A 200 20.52 -12.66 -14.31
C PHE A 200 19.10 -12.53 -13.76
N LYS A 201 18.82 -13.11 -12.59
CA LYS A 201 17.51 -12.98 -11.92
C LYS A 201 17.15 -11.53 -11.64
N LEU A 202 18.13 -10.72 -11.18
CA LEU A 202 17.93 -9.29 -10.96
C LEU A 202 17.65 -8.55 -12.28
N ALA A 203 18.43 -8.81 -13.32
CA ALA A 203 18.23 -8.20 -14.64
C ALA A 203 16.85 -8.57 -15.21
N LEU A 204 16.45 -9.82 -15.09
CA LEU A 204 15.13 -10.30 -15.52
C LEU A 204 14.01 -9.56 -14.79
N MET A 205 14.10 -9.47 -13.46
CA MET A 205 13.12 -8.75 -12.64
C MET A 205 13.01 -7.28 -13.06
N LEU A 206 14.12 -6.59 -13.28
CA LEU A 206 14.12 -5.20 -13.75
C LEU A 206 13.49 -5.05 -15.13
N THR A 207 13.82 -5.94 -16.06
CA THR A 207 13.24 -5.93 -17.40
C THR A 207 11.73 -6.16 -17.36
N MET A 208 11.28 -7.11 -16.56
CA MET A 208 9.84 -7.38 -16.37
C MET A 208 9.10 -6.16 -15.78
N ARG A 209 9.71 -5.45 -14.82
CA ARG A 209 9.14 -4.21 -14.28
C ARG A 209 9.04 -3.10 -15.30
N ILE A 210 10.03 -2.96 -16.18
CA ILE A 210 10.02 -1.94 -17.26
C ILE A 210 8.90 -2.27 -18.25
N LEU A 211 8.80 -3.52 -18.68
CA LEU A 211 7.75 -3.95 -19.62
C LEU A 211 6.35 -3.78 -19.01
N ALA A 212 6.18 -4.17 -17.76
CA ALA A 212 4.91 -3.98 -17.06
C ALA A 212 4.59 -2.49 -16.87
N GLY A 213 5.60 -1.66 -16.57
CA GLY A 213 5.43 -0.21 -16.50
C GLY A 213 4.93 0.41 -17.79
N ASN A 214 5.39 -0.08 -18.94
CA ASN A 214 4.91 0.40 -20.23
C ASN A 214 3.47 -0.07 -20.55
N THR A 215 3.11 -1.28 -20.12
CA THR A 215 1.79 -1.85 -20.38
C THR A 215 0.70 -1.29 -19.46
N PHE A 216 1.02 -1.11 -18.19
CA PHE A 216 0.07 -0.70 -17.13
C PHE A 216 0.33 0.73 -16.61
N GLU A 217 0.87 1.62 -17.43
CA GLU A 217 1.24 2.98 -17.00
C GLU A 217 0.03 3.76 -16.47
N SER A 218 -1.10 3.71 -17.17
CA SER A 218 -2.32 4.42 -16.80
C SER A 218 -2.90 3.94 -15.48
N GLU A 219 -2.93 2.63 -15.29
CA GLU A 219 -3.46 1.98 -14.10
C GLU A 219 -2.54 2.21 -12.89
N GLN A 220 -1.23 2.14 -13.10
CA GLN A 220 -0.24 2.43 -12.04
C GLN A 220 -0.26 3.90 -11.61
N ARG A 221 -0.45 4.84 -12.54
CA ARG A 221 -0.65 6.27 -12.20
C ARG A 221 -1.93 6.46 -11.39
N ARG A 222 -2.98 5.75 -11.73
CA ARG A 222 -4.26 5.77 -11.01
C ARG A 222 -4.12 5.20 -9.59
N PHE A 223 -3.45 4.08 -9.45
CA PHE A 223 -3.14 3.49 -8.15
C PHE A 223 -2.40 4.48 -7.24
N ARG A 224 -1.41 5.19 -7.77
CA ARG A 224 -0.62 6.19 -7.05
C ARG A 224 -1.32 7.55 -6.90
N ASN A 225 -2.57 7.63 -7.36
CA ASN A 225 -3.35 8.87 -7.35
C ASN A 225 -2.70 10.06 -8.09
N MET A 226 -1.98 9.79 -9.14
CA MET A 226 -1.41 10.84 -10.00
C MET A 226 -2.43 11.42 -10.97
N ILE A 227 -3.59 10.76 -11.15
CA ILE A 227 -4.72 11.26 -11.93
C ILE A 227 -5.75 11.76 -10.92
N MET A 228 -5.80 13.06 -10.70
CA MET A 228 -6.83 13.68 -9.88
C MET A 228 -8.08 13.95 -10.70
N PRO A 229 -9.28 13.67 -10.16
CA PRO A 229 -10.51 14.16 -10.77
C PRO A 229 -10.50 15.70 -10.75
N ASP A 230 -11.08 16.30 -11.78
CA ASP A 230 -11.20 17.75 -11.87
C ASP A 230 -12.02 18.28 -10.69
N PRO A 231 -11.44 19.13 -9.82
CA PRO A 231 -12.18 19.68 -8.69
C PRO A 231 -13.28 20.66 -9.11
N LEU A 232 -13.28 21.11 -10.36
CA LEU A 232 -14.30 21.97 -10.96
C LEU A 232 -15.42 21.20 -11.68
N ALA A 233 -15.39 19.89 -11.70
CA ALA A 233 -16.51 19.10 -12.18
C ALA A 233 -17.76 19.40 -11.32
N LEU A 234 -18.67 20.17 -11.88
CA LEU A 234 -19.84 20.77 -11.20
C LEU A 234 -20.92 19.75 -10.78
N GLU A 235 -20.78 18.49 -11.16
CA GLU A 235 -21.75 17.46 -10.80
C GLU A 235 -21.37 16.80 -9.46
N VAL A 236 -21.99 17.29 -8.40
CA VAL A 236 -21.77 16.88 -7.00
C VAL A 236 -22.43 15.52 -6.67
N ASN A 237 -22.83 14.74 -7.63
CA ASN A 237 -23.40 13.43 -7.40
C ASN A 237 -22.33 12.33 -7.45
N TYR A 238 -21.71 12.07 -6.31
CA TYR A 238 -20.78 10.97 -6.16
C TYR A 238 -21.47 9.62 -6.36
N ARG A 239 -20.94 8.80 -7.28
CA ARG A 239 -21.50 7.48 -7.63
C ARG A 239 -20.90 6.34 -6.83
N TYR A 240 -19.74 6.55 -6.20
CA TYR A 240 -18.99 5.53 -5.45
C TYR A 240 -18.66 4.30 -6.32
N ASN A 241 -18.17 4.55 -7.52
CA ASN A 241 -17.84 3.48 -8.45
C ASN A 241 -16.54 2.78 -8.07
N VAL A 242 -16.44 1.53 -8.53
CA VAL A 242 -15.24 0.73 -8.38
C VAL A 242 -14.80 0.28 -9.77
N GLN A 243 -13.55 0.56 -10.12
CA GLN A 243 -12.96 0.19 -11.40
C GLN A 243 -11.83 -0.81 -11.21
N LEU A 244 -11.83 -1.87 -12.02
CA LEU A 244 -10.74 -2.82 -12.06
C LEU A 244 -9.52 -2.17 -12.74
N LEU A 245 -8.36 -2.21 -12.07
CA LEU A 245 -7.09 -1.77 -12.62
C LEU A 245 -6.37 -2.94 -13.30
N TRP A 246 -6.03 -3.98 -12.54
CA TRP A 246 -5.44 -5.22 -13.02
C TRP A 246 -5.78 -6.37 -12.08
N SER A 247 -5.46 -7.57 -12.51
CA SER A 247 -5.60 -8.76 -11.69
C SER A 247 -4.27 -9.49 -11.57
N TYR A 248 -3.93 -9.91 -10.36
CA TYR A 248 -2.81 -10.80 -10.10
C TYR A 248 -3.31 -12.23 -10.24
N ALA A 249 -2.93 -12.89 -11.30
CA ALA A 249 -3.25 -14.31 -11.53
C ALA A 249 -2.05 -15.16 -11.17
N GLY A 250 -2.18 -15.99 -10.15
CA GLY A 250 -1.17 -16.99 -9.82
C GLY A 250 -1.07 -18.05 -10.93
N SER A 251 0.14 -18.37 -11.36
CA SER A 251 0.37 -19.48 -12.30
C SER A 251 0.25 -20.81 -11.59
N PHE A 252 -0.97 -21.22 -11.27
CA PHE A 252 -1.25 -22.55 -10.72
C PHE A 252 -1.52 -23.55 -11.86
N SER A 253 -1.10 -24.81 -11.66
CA SER A 253 -1.56 -25.88 -12.55
C SER A 253 -3.08 -26.01 -12.44
N ALA A 254 -3.76 -26.30 -13.54
CA ALA A 254 -5.22 -26.40 -13.58
C ALA A 254 -5.83 -27.42 -12.60
N SER A 255 -5.00 -28.31 -12.05
CA SER A 255 -5.38 -29.30 -11.04
C SER A 255 -5.32 -28.78 -9.59
N GLU A 256 -4.74 -27.60 -9.36
CA GLU A 256 -4.54 -27.00 -8.04
C GLU A 256 -5.32 -25.69 -7.92
N SER A 257 -6.64 -25.78 -7.78
CA SER A 257 -7.45 -24.61 -7.45
C SER A 257 -7.20 -24.23 -5.99
N ARG A 258 -6.43 -23.15 -5.78
CA ARG A 258 -6.16 -22.61 -4.45
C ARG A 258 -6.85 -21.25 -4.34
N ALA A 259 -7.71 -21.11 -3.34
CA ALA A 259 -8.33 -19.83 -3.05
C ALA A 259 -7.31 -18.87 -2.42
N VAL A 260 -7.55 -17.58 -2.57
CA VAL A 260 -6.84 -16.57 -1.78
C VAL A 260 -7.34 -16.67 -0.34
N ALA A 261 -6.46 -17.03 0.58
CA ALA A 261 -6.80 -17.18 1.99
C ALA A 261 -6.71 -15.86 2.75
N ASP A 262 -5.59 -15.18 2.65
CA ASP A 262 -5.35 -13.90 3.31
C ASP A 262 -4.36 -13.05 2.50
N MET A 263 -4.34 -11.75 2.78
CA MET A 263 -3.47 -10.77 2.13
C MET A 263 -2.93 -9.78 3.15
N SER A 264 -1.70 -9.31 2.95
CA SER A 264 -1.10 -8.27 3.78
C SER A 264 -0.27 -7.32 2.93
N TRP A 265 -0.46 -6.01 3.17
CA TRP A 265 0.40 -4.97 2.59
C TRP A 265 1.64 -4.76 3.43
N CYS A 266 2.77 -4.53 2.77
CA CYS A 266 3.98 -4.13 3.47
C CYS A 266 3.80 -2.72 4.06
N PRO A 267 3.92 -2.52 5.39
CA PRO A 267 3.56 -1.26 6.04
C PRO A 267 4.43 -0.06 5.65
N LYS A 268 5.68 -0.29 5.27
CA LYS A 268 6.59 0.79 4.81
C LYS A 268 6.65 0.93 3.29
N ASN A 269 6.27 -0.10 2.55
CA ASN A 269 6.30 -0.08 1.10
C ASN A 269 4.93 -0.53 0.54
N GLY A 270 4.06 0.43 0.29
CA GLY A 270 2.72 0.18 -0.26
C GLY A 270 2.69 -0.42 -1.67
N ASP A 271 3.85 -0.63 -2.29
CA ASP A 271 3.95 -1.29 -3.60
C ASP A 271 4.00 -2.84 -3.47
N ILE A 272 4.21 -3.38 -2.26
CA ILE A 272 4.40 -4.81 -2.02
C ILE A 272 3.18 -5.39 -1.32
N LEU A 273 2.61 -6.44 -1.93
CA LEU A 273 1.49 -7.21 -1.40
C LEU A 273 1.90 -8.68 -1.24
N ALA A 274 1.78 -9.21 -0.04
CA ALA A 274 1.85 -10.66 0.20
C ALA A 274 0.46 -11.27 0.08
N VAL A 275 0.36 -12.36 -0.67
CA VAL A 275 -0.88 -13.11 -0.89
C VAL A 275 -0.67 -14.55 -0.49
N GLY A 276 -1.45 -15.03 0.45
CA GLY A 276 -1.48 -16.42 0.88
C GLY A 276 -2.53 -17.22 0.10
N TYR A 277 -2.11 -18.34 -0.45
CA TYR A 277 -2.98 -19.24 -1.21
C TYR A 277 -3.15 -20.56 -0.46
N GLY A 278 -4.40 -20.91 -0.21
CA GLY A 278 -4.72 -22.11 0.56
C GLY A 278 -6.21 -22.29 0.73
N THR A 279 -6.66 -22.41 1.97
CA THR A 279 -8.07 -22.55 2.32
C THR A 279 -8.62 -21.29 2.91
N PHE A 280 -9.76 -20.88 2.38
CA PHE A 280 -10.57 -19.80 2.92
C PHE A 280 -11.75 -20.39 3.64
N SER A 281 -12.09 -20.71 4.60
CA SER A 281 -13.30 -21.30 5.19
C SER A 281 -13.42 -22.82 5.07
N THR A 282 -14.02 -23.40 6.07
CA THR A 282 -14.26 -24.83 6.19
C THR A 282 -15.43 -25.35 5.34
N MET A 283 -16.00 -24.48 4.52
CA MET A 283 -17.17 -24.83 3.74
C MET A 283 -16.78 -25.44 2.40
N CYS A 284 -17.04 -26.74 2.28
CA CYS A 284 -17.28 -27.48 1.05
C CYS A 284 -16.12 -27.55 0.05
N GLY A 285 -15.35 -28.58 0.11
CA GLY A 285 -14.44 -28.97 -0.96
C GLY A 285 -13.29 -29.83 -0.48
N VAL A 286 -12.62 -30.45 -1.43
CA VAL A 286 -11.35 -31.11 -1.17
C VAL A 286 -10.34 -30.05 -0.75
N LEU A 287 -9.84 -30.16 0.47
CA LEU A 287 -8.78 -29.26 0.96
C LEU A 287 -7.57 -29.38 0.04
N PRO A 288 -7.00 -28.25 -0.43
CA PRO A 288 -5.76 -28.31 -1.17
C PRO A 288 -4.67 -28.91 -0.27
N LYS A 289 -3.88 -29.83 -0.83
CA LYS A 289 -2.81 -30.51 -0.07
C LYS A 289 -1.63 -29.62 0.23
N THR A 290 -1.46 -28.56 -0.54
CA THR A 290 -0.30 -27.67 -0.49
C THR A 290 -0.74 -26.22 -0.49
N GLY A 291 0.08 -25.35 0.10
CA GLY A 291 -0.12 -23.91 0.12
C GLY A 291 1.01 -23.18 -0.58
N SER A 292 0.80 -21.92 -0.90
CA SER A 292 1.86 -21.03 -1.39
C SER A 292 1.62 -19.60 -0.94
N VAL A 293 2.71 -18.85 -0.85
CA VAL A 293 2.67 -17.41 -0.63
C VAL A 293 3.42 -16.73 -1.78
N PHE A 294 2.76 -15.81 -2.44
CA PHE A 294 3.33 -15.00 -3.50
C PHE A 294 3.48 -13.57 -3.04
N ILE A 295 4.64 -12.99 -3.34
CA ILE A 295 4.90 -11.59 -3.11
C ILE A 295 4.76 -10.86 -4.44
N TRP A 296 3.75 -10.03 -4.50
CA TRP A 296 3.44 -9.21 -5.65
C TRP A 296 3.96 -7.80 -5.48
N ASN A 297 4.35 -7.19 -6.58
CA ASN A 297 4.72 -5.79 -6.62
C ASN A 297 3.85 -5.09 -7.67
N ILE A 298 3.35 -3.90 -7.33
CA ILE A 298 2.56 -3.08 -8.24
C ILE A 298 3.30 -2.78 -9.54
N LYS A 299 4.63 -2.70 -9.46
CA LYS A 299 5.49 -2.47 -10.64
C LYS A 299 5.53 -3.65 -11.60
N ASN A 300 5.12 -4.84 -11.15
CA ASN A 300 5.03 -6.04 -11.97
C ASN A 300 3.75 -6.81 -11.67
N PRO A 301 2.59 -6.40 -12.25
CA PRO A 301 1.33 -7.08 -12.00
C PRO A 301 1.20 -8.44 -12.71
N VAL A 302 2.09 -8.75 -13.65
CA VAL A 302 1.99 -9.99 -14.46
C VAL A 302 2.56 -11.19 -13.74
N ASN A 303 3.71 -11.03 -13.06
CA ASN A 303 4.40 -12.13 -12.40
C ASN A 303 4.78 -11.77 -10.96
N PRO A 304 4.64 -12.71 -10.02
CA PRO A 304 5.07 -12.50 -8.65
C PRO A 304 6.60 -12.37 -8.59
N GLU A 305 7.09 -11.50 -7.73
CA GLU A 305 8.54 -11.33 -7.54
C GLU A 305 9.15 -12.47 -6.74
N ARG A 306 8.38 -13.07 -5.83
CA ARG A 306 8.80 -14.19 -5.01
C ARG A 306 7.66 -15.16 -4.82
N MET A 307 8.00 -16.45 -4.77
CA MET A 307 7.08 -17.53 -4.57
C MET A 307 7.64 -18.47 -3.51
N TYR A 308 6.85 -18.74 -2.50
CA TYR A 308 7.17 -19.70 -1.44
C TYR A 308 6.10 -20.79 -1.44
N SER A 309 6.52 -22.05 -1.40
CA SER A 309 5.63 -23.21 -1.39
C SER A 309 5.70 -23.95 -0.05
N PHE A 310 4.54 -24.41 0.41
CA PHE A 310 4.38 -25.09 1.68
C PHE A 310 3.68 -26.44 1.49
N GLN A 311 3.95 -27.37 2.39
CA GLN A 311 3.34 -28.70 2.36
C GLN A 311 1.89 -28.71 2.86
N ALA A 312 1.47 -27.66 3.58
CA ALA A 312 0.12 -27.46 4.08
C ALA A 312 -0.47 -26.16 3.50
N PRO A 313 -1.81 -26.05 3.39
CA PRO A 313 -2.46 -24.85 2.93
C PRO A 313 -2.14 -23.64 3.82
N VAL A 314 -1.95 -22.48 3.20
CA VAL A 314 -1.80 -21.21 3.93
C VAL A 314 -3.17 -20.71 4.37
N VAL A 315 -3.26 -20.20 5.58
CA VAL A 315 -4.50 -19.65 6.15
C VAL A 315 -4.37 -18.15 6.39
N THR A 316 -3.26 -17.71 6.97
CA THR A 316 -3.06 -16.30 7.29
C THR A 316 -1.65 -15.84 7.00
N VAL A 317 -1.51 -14.55 6.64
CA VAL A 317 -0.24 -13.92 6.27
C VAL A 317 -0.22 -12.51 6.82
N GLU A 318 0.86 -12.14 7.53
CA GLU A 318 0.98 -10.79 8.07
C GLU A 318 2.42 -10.27 8.04
N PHE A 319 2.61 -9.06 7.50
CA PHE A 319 3.88 -8.35 7.59
C PHE A 319 4.10 -7.78 8.99
N SER A 320 5.35 -7.75 9.42
CA SER A 320 5.68 -7.02 10.64
C SER A 320 5.53 -5.51 10.41
N PRO A 321 4.80 -4.81 11.31
CA PRO A 321 4.65 -3.35 11.21
C PRO A 321 5.94 -2.61 11.55
N PHE A 322 6.86 -3.24 12.27
CA PHE A 322 8.11 -2.62 12.74
C PHE A 322 9.27 -2.96 11.80
N THR A 323 9.46 -4.23 11.51
CA THR A 323 10.46 -4.75 10.55
C THR A 323 9.79 -5.22 9.27
N PRO A 324 9.59 -4.35 8.28
CA PRO A 324 8.74 -4.60 7.11
C PRO A 324 9.25 -5.70 6.17
N GLN A 325 10.47 -6.16 6.37
CA GLN A 325 11.05 -7.29 5.64
C GLN A 325 10.58 -8.66 6.16
N LEU A 326 10.04 -8.71 7.40
CA LEU A 326 9.59 -9.94 8.01
C LEU A 326 8.13 -10.22 7.67
N LEU A 327 7.87 -11.44 7.27
CA LEU A 327 6.55 -11.96 6.96
C LEU A 327 6.26 -13.18 7.82
N ALA A 328 5.18 -13.13 8.59
CA ALA A 328 4.67 -14.28 9.33
C ALA A 328 3.61 -15.00 8.50
N ILE A 329 3.66 -16.34 8.50
CA ILE A 329 2.80 -17.20 7.71
C ILE A 329 2.25 -18.28 8.62
N GLY A 330 0.93 -18.39 8.71
CA GLY A 330 0.23 -19.43 9.44
C GLY A 330 -0.37 -20.46 8.49
N LEU A 331 -0.14 -21.71 8.81
CA LEU A 331 -0.59 -22.83 8.01
C LEU A 331 -1.78 -23.57 8.64
N TYR A 332 -2.40 -24.40 7.84
CA TYR A 332 -3.54 -25.24 8.24
C TYR A 332 -3.17 -26.36 9.22
N ASP A 333 -1.89 -26.77 9.26
CA ASP A 333 -1.36 -27.79 10.17
C ASP A 333 -0.91 -27.25 11.54
N GLY A 334 -1.23 -25.98 11.85
CA GLY A 334 -0.82 -25.32 13.08
C GLY A 334 0.62 -24.80 13.08
N SER A 335 1.35 -24.95 11.99
CA SER A 335 2.72 -24.46 11.88
C SER A 335 2.76 -22.97 11.58
N VAL A 336 3.70 -22.27 12.20
CA VAL A 336 3.99 -20.85 11.94
C VAL A 336 5.40 -20.72 11.37
N PHE A 337 5.53 -19.96 10.31
CA PHE A 337 6.80 -19.66 9.65
C PHE A 337 7.07 -18.16 9.67
N ILE A 338 8.33 -17.78 9.79
CA ILE A 338 8.79 -16.41 9.61
C ILE A 338 9.81 -16.38 8.48
N TYR A 339 9.53 -15.55 7.50
CA TYR A 339 10.33 -15.35 6.30
C TYR A 339 10.89 -13.92 6.26
N ASP A 340 12.14 -13.79 5.82
CA ASP A 340 12.74 -12.52 5.41
C ASP A 340 12.64 -12.39 3.90
N ILE A 341 11.86 -11.41 3.46
CA ILE A 341 11.68 -11.14 2.03
C ILE A 341 12.92 -10.53 1.40
N SER A 342 13.78 -9.87 2.18
CA SER A 342 15.00 -9.25 1.65
C SER A 342 16.02 -10.29 1.16
N ASN A 343 16.07 -11.43 1.83
CA ASN A 343 17.01 -12.49 1.51
C ASN A 343 16.44 -13.41 0.41
N MET A 344 17.17 -13.54 -0.70
CA MET A 344 16.78 -14.40 -1.81
C MET A 344 17.22 -15.85 -1.65
N GLU A 345 18.35 -16.08 -0.98
CA GLU A 345 18.97 -17.41 -0.90
C GLU A 345 18.35 -18.23 0.23
N ASN A 346 18.24 -17.64 1.40
CA ASN A 346 17.69 -18.28 2.60
C ASN A 346 16.60 -17.39 3.22
N PRO A 347 15.39 -17.38 2.66
CA PRO A 347 14.33 -16.50 3.15
C PRO A 347 13.72 -16.97 4.47
N GLN A 348 13.75 -18.27 4.80
CA GLN A 348 13.20 -18.80 6.03
C GLN A 348 14.13 -18.51 7.21
N ILE A 349 13.64 -17.72 8.18
CA ILE A 349 14.37 -17.41 9.41
C ILE A 349 14.06 -18.44 10.49
N CYS A 350 12.76 -18.62 10.78
CA CYS A 350 12.30 -19.47 11.87
C CYS A 350 11.07 -20.27 11.47
N VAL A 351 10.88 -21.39 12.15
CA VAL A 351 9.71 -22.25 12.03
C VAL A 351 9.29 -22.75 13.41
N SER A 352 8.00 -22.89 13.65
CA SER A 352 7.51 -23.58 14.84
C SER A 352 7.78 -25.08 14.72
N PRO A 353 8.51 -25.71 15.67
CA PRO A 353 8.80 -27.12 15.59
C PRO A 353 7.51 -27.94 15.81
N ARG A 354 7.23 -28.89 14.92
CA ARG A 354 6.00 -29.70 14.96
C ARG A 354 5.78 -30.47 16.27
N LEU A 355 6.87 -30.85 16.94
CA LEU A 355 6.82 -31.59 18.22
C LEU A 355 6.49 -30.69 19.42
N SER A 356 6.64 -29.39 19.30
CA SER A 356 6.39 -28.41 20.38
C SER A 356 5.24 -27.44 20.03
N THR A 357 4.49 -27.70 18.95
CA THR A 357 3.28 -26.93 18.68
C THR A 357 2.24 -27.27 19.75
N ILE A 358 1.74 -26.23 20.40
CA ILE A 358 0.75 -26.33 21.46
C ILE A 358 -0.59 -26.79 20.89
N SER A 359 -0.85 -26.47 19.63
CA SER A 359 -2.03 -26.86 18.89
C SER A 359 -1.64 -27.35 17.48
N CYS A 360 -2.31 -28.41 17.02
CA CYS A 360 -2.21 -28.91 15.65
C CYS A 360 -3.37 -28.42 14.76
N GLU A 361 -4.22 -27.56 15.28
CA GLU A 361 -5.33 -26.97 14.54
C GLU A 361 -4.88 -25.79 13.70
N PRO A 362 -5.62 -25.42 12.63
CA PRO A 362 -5.28 -24.31 11.74
C PRO A 362 -5.06 -23.01 12.49
N ILE A 363 -4.02 -22.28 12.11
CA ILE A 363 -3.78 -20.92 12.60
C ILE A 363 -4.68 -19.95 11.82
N THR A 364 -5.67 -19.40 12.52
CA THR A 364 -6.68 -18.53 11.91
C THR A 364 -6.22 -17.08 11.76
N SER A 365 -5.44 -16.57 12.72
CA SER A 365 -4.95 -15.20 12.71
C SER A 365 -3.60 -15.06 13.39
N ILE A 366 -2.78 -14.19 12.87
CA ILE A 366 -1.45 -13.86 13.41
C ILE A 366 -1.36 -12.34 13.58
N LYS A 367 -0.74 -11.89 14.69
CA LYS A 367 -0.47 -10.47 14.95
C LYS A 367 0.90 -10.28 15.58
N TRP A 368 1.64 -9.30 15.09
CA TRP A 368 2.90 -8.86 15.66
C TRP A 368 2.66 -7.91 16.81
N ILE A 369 3.32 -8.13 17.93
CA ILE A 369 3.19 -7.28 19.13
C ILE A 369 4.40 -6.35 19.21
N ALA A 370 4.16 -5.10 19.61
CA ALA A 370 5.24 -4.18 19.91
C ALA A 370 6.06 -4.67 21.11
N HIS A 371 7.37 -4.60 20.98
CA HIS A 371 8.26 -4.86 22.12
C HIS A 371 8.16 -3.72 23.14
N ASN A 372 8.21 -4.05 24.43
CA ASN A 372 8.24 -3.03 25.47
C ASN A 372 9.60 -2.33 25.46
N ASP A 373 9.60 -1.00 25.36
CA ASP A 373 10.78 -0.14 25.22
C ASP A 373 11.80 -0.25 26.36
N ASN A 374 11.49 -0.97 27.43
CA ASN A 374 12.35 -1.14 28.61
C ASN A 374 13.37 -2.30 28.48
N GLU A 375 13.25 -3.15 27.48
CA GLU A 375 14.18 -4.26 27.26
C GLU A 375 15.05 -3.94 26.04
N THR A 376 16.12 -3.18 26.28
CA THR A 376 17.15 -2.83 25.29
C THR A 376 18.03 -4.03 24.93
N ARG A 377 17.47 -5.07 24.35
CA ARG A 377 18.25 -6.12 23.73
C ARG A 377 18.19 -5.93 22.22
N LEU A 378 19.30 -5.51 21.65
CA LEU A 378 19.50 -5.16 20.24
C LEU A 378 19.24 -6.33 19.24
N HIS A 379 18.86 -7.51 19.69
CA HIS A 379 18.74 -8.72 18.87
C HIS A 379 17.43 -9.49 19.01
N ASP A 380 16.49 -9.04 19.82
CA ASP A 380 15.23 -9.76 19.96
C ASP A 380 14.23 -9.29 18.88
N LEU A 381 13.95 -10.20 17.96
CA LEU A 381 12.88 -10.00 16.97
C LEU A 381 11.53 -9.93 17.71
N GLU A 382 10.60 -9.18 17.14
CA GLU A 382 9.31 -8.89 17.76
C GLU A 382 8.50 -10.15 18.07
N PRO A 383 7.82 -10.22 19.23
CA PRO A 383 6.97 -11.35 19.56
C PRO A 383 5.70 -11.37 18.67
N LEU A 384 5.21 -12.57 18.46
CA LEU A 384 4.09 -12.86 17.58
C LEU A 384 2.98 -13.55 18.38
N LEU A 385 1.73 -13.11 18.24
CA LEU A 385 0.55 -13.85 18.70
C LEU A 385 -0.03 -14.63 17.55
N ALA A 386 -0.25 -15.90 17.74
CA ALA A 386 -0.96 -16.77 16.81
C ALA A 386 -2.19 -17.35 17.51
N LEU A 387 -3.32 -17.25 16.84
CA LEU A 387 -4.59 -17.83 17.26
C LEU A 387 -4.81 -19.09 16.46
N SER A 388 -5.01 -20.19 17.14
CA SER A 388 -5.44 -21.42 16.52
C SER A 388 -6.95 -21.59 16.58
N ARG A 389 -7.48 -22.39 15.70
CA ARG A 389 -8.92 -22.63 15.57
C ARG A 389 -9.55 -23.25 16.83
N ASP A 390 -8.80 -23.99 17.62
CA ASP A 390 -9.24 -24.57 18.90
C ASP A 390 -9.36 -23.56 20.03
N GLY A 391 -9.18 -22.26 19.76
CA GLY A 391 -9.27 -21.18 20.74
C GLY A 391 -8.02 -21.03 21.59
N ILE A 392 -6.91 -21.64 21.22
CA ILE A 392 -5.63 -21.45 21.89
C ILE A 392 -4.88 -20.28 21.26
N ILE A 393 -4.42 -19.35 22.10
CA ILE A 393 -3.58 -18.24 21.70
C ILE A 393 -2.16 -18.53 22.15
N THR A 394 -1.25 -18.62 21.21
CA THR A 394 0.16 -18.91 21.45
C THR A 394 0.99 -17.65 21.18
N ARG A 395 1.82 -17.27 22.15
CA ARG A 395 2.85 -16.25 21.97
C ARG A 395 4.13 -16.90 21.52
N TYR A 396 4.60 -16.54 20.35
CA TYR A 396 5.88 -16.98 19.80
C TYR A 396 6.94 -15.90 20.03
N THR A 397 8.12 -16.34 20.48
CA THR A 397 9.31 -15.52 20.60
C THR A 397 10.43 -16.09 19.73
N ILE A 398 11.16 -15.21 19.09
CA ILE A 398 12.29 -15.58 18.23
C ILE A 398 13.56 -15.47 19.06
N VAL A 399 14.13 -16.60 19.41
CA VAL A 399 15.38 -16.67 20.17
C VAL A 399 16.44 -17.30 19.27
N ASN A 400 17.43 -16.56 18.80
CA ASN A 400 18.68 -16.92 18.10
C ASN A 400 18.82 -18.35 17.50
N SER A 401 17.73 -19.02 17.18
CA SER A 401 17.70 -20.38 16.66
C SER A 401 16.74 -20.47 15.49
N PRO A 402 16.85 -21.46 14.60
CA PRO A 402 15.89 -21.65 13.51
C PRO A 402 14.48 -22.00 14.01
N ASN A 403 14.31 -22.24 15.30
CA ASN A 403 13.04 -22.64 15.89
C ASN A 403 12.38 -21.51 16.68
N LEU A 404 11.05 -21.37 16.51
CA LEU A 404 10.22 -20.51 17.32
C LEU A 404 9.91 -21.17 18.67
N LEU A 405 10.00 -20.41 19.75
CA LEU A 405 9.52 -20.84 21.05
C LEU A 405 8.11 -20.34 21.27
N GLY A 406 7.17 -21.25 21.37
CA GLY A 406 5.75 -20.96 21.61
C GLY A 406 5.38 -21.14 23.09
N PHE A 407 4.69 -20.17 23.64
CA PHE A 407 4.09 -20.22 24.99
C PHE A 407 2.59 -20.04 24.87
N GLN A 408 1.82 -20.93 25.49
CA GLN A 408 0.38 -20.76 25.57
C GLN A 408 0.06 -19.51 26.39
N GLN A 409 -0.45 -18.48 25.73
CA GLN A 409 -0.84 -17.23 26.36
C GLN A 409 -2.23 -17.33 26.96
N MET A 410 -3.17 -17.90 26.21
CA MET A 410 -4.57 -18.02 26.62
C MET A 410 -5.22 -19.22 25.96
N LYS A 411 -6.17 -19.83 26.66
CA LYS A 411 -7.14 -20.77 26.10
C LYS A 411 -8.53 -20.17 26.32
N LEU A 412 -9.29 -20.08 25.24
CA LEU A 412 -10.64 -19.52 25.30
C LEU A 412 -11.60 -20.54 25.92
N ASP A 413 -12.44 -20.06 26.81
CA ASP A 413 -13.53 -20.82 27.41
C ASP A 413 -14.85 -20.48 26.75
N ARG A 414 -15.73 -21.46 26.66
CA ARG A 414 -17.06 -21.32 26.07
C ARG A 414 -18.01 -20.58 26.99
N ILE A 415 -18.79 -19.65 26.44
CA ILE A 415 -19.73 -18.81 27.20
C ILE A 415 -21.14 -19.36 27.15
N GLU A 416 -21.52 -20.05 26.07
CA GLU A 416 -22.89 -20.60 25.88
C GLU A 416 -23.38 -21.52 27.02
N GLY A 417 -22.47 -22.11 27.83
CA GLY A 417 -22.84 -22.92 28.99
C GLY A 417 -23.34 -22.14 30.20
N ASN A 418 -23.16 -20.81 30.20
CA ASN A 418 -23.49 -19.94 31.32
C ASN A 418 -24.64 -18.96 31.04
N VAL A 419 -25.33 -19.11 29.91
CA VAL A 419 -26.49 -18.27 29.58
C VAL A 419 -27.64 -18.66 30.50
N GLU A 420 -28.09 -17.71 31.35
CA GLU A 420 -29.25 -17.90 32.25
C GLU A 420 -30.45 -18.38 31.40
N GLY A 421 -31.00 -19.53 31.78
CA GLY A 421 -32.16 -20.13 31.12
C GLY A 421 -31.90 -21.30 30.19
N LEU A 422 -30.65 -21.60 29.85
CA LEU A 422 -30.27 -22.87 29.23
C LEU A 422 -29.66 -23.80 30.27
N GLU A 423 -30.52 -24.41 31.09
CA GLU A 423 -30.10 -25.55 31.92
C GLU A 423 -29.68 -26.68 30.99
N ILE A 424 -28.38 -26.92 30.93
CA ILE A 424 -27.86 -28.17 30.37
C ILE A 424 -28.45 -29.29 31.19
N ALA A 425 -29.42 -30.00 30.63
CA ALA A 425 -29.97 -31.19 31.27
C ALA A 425 -28.78 -32.10 31.60
N LYS A 426 -28.42 -32.16 32.88
CA LYS A 426 -27.44 -33.12 33.39
C LYS A 426 -28.06 -34.53 33.26
N THR A 427 -28.11 -35.04 32.05
CA THR A 427 -28.38 -36.47 31.84
C THR A 427 -27.18 -37.21 32.39
N SER A 428 -27.39 -37.88 33.48
CA SER A 428 -26.45 -38.67 34.29
C SER A 428 -25.93 -39.92 33.59
N SER A 429 -25.74 -39.92 32.32
CA SER A 429 -25.06 -40.98 31.60
C SER A 429 -23.84 -40.38 30.87
N SER A 430 -22.78 -40.35 31.64
CA SER A 430 -21.39 -40.26 31.23
C SER A 430 -21.10 -40.95 29.90
N LEU A 431 -21.08 -40.28 28.84
CA LEU A 431 -20.32 -40.68 27.66
C LEU A 431 -20.07 -39.46 26.82
N MET A 432 -18.87 -38.93 26.95
CA MET A 432 -18.32 -37.82 26.18
C MET A 432 -19.16 -36.55 26.23
N GLU A 433 -18.90 -35.72 27.20
CA GLU A 433 -19.09 -34.27 27.06
C GLU A 433 -18.24 -33.87 25.83
N ALA A 434 -18.90 -33.72 24.72
CA ALA A 434 -18.26 -33.08 23.57
C ALA A 434 -18.02 -31.62 23.95
N ASN A 435 -16.94 -31.37 24.68
CA ASN A 435 -16.47 -30.03 24.99
C ASN A 435 -16.04 -29.38 23.68
N ARG A 436 -16.99 -28.80 23.00
CA ARG A 436 -16.70 -27.96 21.84
C ARG A 436 -16.13 -26.67 22.38
N HIS A 437 -14.81 -26.50 22.23
CA HIS A 437 -14.18 -25.23 22.53
C HIS A 437 -14.65 -24.15 21.54
N PRO A 438 -14.74 -22.85 21.98
CA PRO A 438 -15.03 -21.77 21.06
C PRO A 438 -13.92 -21.66 20.01
N GLN A 439 -14.31 -21.53 18.74
CA GLN A 439 -13.34 -21.36 17.68
C GLN A 439 -12.86 -19.93 17.66
N GLY A 440 -11.53 -19.75 17.75
CA GLY A 440 -10.90 -18.48 17.54
C GLY A 440 -10.88 -18.11 16.06
N ILE A 441 -11.40 -16.93 15.69
CA ILE A 441 -11.49 -16.49 14.29
C ILE A 441 -10.44 -15.44 13.97
N TYR A 442 -10.37 -14.38 14.76
CA TYR A 442 -9.49 -13.24 14.46
C TYR A 442 -8.94 -12.59 15.73
N ILE A 443 -7.71 -12.08 15.65
CA ILE A 443 -7.09 -11.26 16.70
C ILE A 443 -7.00 -9.82 16.20
N CYS A 444 -7.37 -8.87 17.06
CA CYS A 444 -7.16 -7.45 16.85
C CYS A 444 -6.35 -6.89 18.03
N LEU A 445 -5.36 -6.04 17.76
CA LEU A 445 -4.61 -5.35 18.79
C LEU A 445 -5.32 -4.05 19.18
N ASP A 446 -5.19 -3.65 20.44
CA ASP A 446 -5.71 -2.35 20.87
C ASP A 446 -4.93 -1.20 20.24
N ALA A 447 -5.63 -0.15 19.85
CA ALA A 447 -5.01 1.02 19.21
C ALA A 447 -4.18 1.89 20.16
N VAL A 448 -4.45 1.80 21.48
CA VAL A 448 -3.83 2.65 22.52
C VAL A 448 -2.92 1.84 23.44
N GLN A 449 -3.40 0.69 23.90
CA GLN A 449 -2.72 -0.16 24.87
C GLN A 449 -2.00 -1.31 24.16
N LYS A 450 -0.69 -1.23 24.07
CA LYS A 450 0.14 -2.24 23.38
C LYS A 450 0.01 -3.66 23.95
N ASP A 451 -0.34 -3.77 25.24
CA ASP A 451 -0.46 -5.04 25.96
C ASP A 451 -1.84 -5.68 25.86
N VAL A 452 -2.82 -4.99 25.28
CA VAL A 452 -4.20 -5.47 25.18
C VAL A 452 -4.49 -5.95 23.76
N TYR A 453 -5.14 -7.09 23.68
CA TYR A 453 -5.61 -7.66 22.43
C TYR A 453 -7.02 -8.20 22.56
N TYR A 454 -7.72 -8.24 21.45
CA TYR A 454 -9.09 -8.71 21.35
C TYR A 454 -9.15 -9.96 20.50
N VAL A 455 -9.93 -10.94 20.93
CA VAL A 455 -10.13 -12.20 20.21
C VAL A 455 -11.59 -12.37 19.87
N LEU A 456 -11.86 -12.65 18.62
CA LEU A 456 -13.20 -12.91 18.10
C LEU A 456 -13.46 -14.41 18.01
N THR A 457 -14.68 -14.81 18.36
CA THR A 457 -15.07 -16.22 18.38
C THR A 457 -16.25 -16.52 17.48
N ASP A 458 -16.45 -17.81 17.19
CA ASP A 458 -17.59 -18.31 16.42
C ASP A 458 -18.94 -18.21 17.18
N GLU A 459 -18.88 -17.96 18.48
CA GLU A 459 -20.05 -17.73 19.34
C GLU A 459 -20.59 -16.28 19.24
N GLY A 460 -19.91 -15.42 18.52
CA GLY A 460 -20.29 -13.99 18.45
C GLY A 460 -19.71 -13.13 19.56
N CYS A 461 -18.79 -13.68 20.35
CA CYS A 461 -18.21 -13.03 21.50
C CYS A 461 -16.85 -12.40 21.19
N LEU A 462 -16.57 -11.31 21.89
CA LEU A 462 -15.29 -10.63 21.95
C LEU A 462 -14.65 -10.87 23.33
N HIS A 463 -13.50 -11.49 23.34
CA HIS A 463 -12.69 -11.63 24.53
C HIS A 463 -11.60 -10.56 24.54
N LYS A 464 -11.63 -9.68 25.52
CA LYS A 464 -10.57 -8.71 25.77
C LYS A 464 -9.54 -9.35 26.69
N CYS A 465 -8.31 -9.49 26.23
CA CYS A 465 -7.22 -10.16 26.90
C CYS A 465 -6.00 -9.24 27.01
N SER A 466 -5.07 -9.59 27.89
CA SER A 466 -3.80 -8.89 28.01
C SER A 466 -2.63 -9.87 27.92
N THR A 467 -1.54 -9.40 27.33
CA THR A 467 -0.28 -10.17 27.24
C THR A 467 0.35 -10.38 28.62
N ASN A 468 0.01 -9.54 29.59
CA ASN A 468 0.55 -9.58 30.96
C ASN A 468 -0.16 -10.59 31.86
N TYR A 469 -1.38 -11.00 31.50
CA TYR A 469 -2.19 -11.92 32.29
C TYR A 469 -2.49 -13.19 31.50
N PRO A 470 -1.64 -14.23 31.58
CA PRO A 470 -1.90 -15.49 30.89
C PRO A 470 -3.13 -16.19 31.47
N ASN A 471 -3.89 -16.84 30.58
CA ASN A 471 -5.11 -17.59 30.90
C ASN A 471 -6.21 -16.82 31.62
N GLN A 472 -6.22 -15.48 31.53
CA GLN A 472 -7.27 -14.62 32.08
C GLN A 472 -7.75 -13.63 31.00
N HIS A 473 -9.06 -13.51 30.89
CA HIS A 473 -9.68 -12.45 30.11
C HIS A 473 -10.03 -11.27 31.00
N LEU A 474 -9.88 -10.07 30.49
CA LEU A 474 -10.25 -8.84 31.21
C LEU A 474 -11.77 -8.60 31.16
N GLU A 475 -12.34 -8.82 29.96
CA GLU A 475 -13.74 -8.58 29.69
C GLU A 475 -14.20 -9.50 28.57
N VAL A 476 -15.45 -9.92 28.62
CA VAL A 476 -16.10 -10.67 27.58
C VAL A 476 -17.39 -9.98 27.19
N LEU A 477 -17.54 -9.67 25.90
CA LEU A 477 -18.70 -8.96 25.36
C LEU A 477 -19.32 -9.81 24.25
N GLN A 478 -20.65 -9.96 24.28
CA GLN A 478 -21.37 -10.54 23.15
C GLN A 478 -21.69 -9.43 22.17
N LEU A 479 -21.04 -9.49 21.00
CA LEU A 479 -21.18 -8.47 19.98
C LEU A 479 -22.22 -8.84 18.90
N HIS A 480 -22.26 -10.12 18.52
CA HIS A 480 -23.10 -10.63 17.44
C HIS A 480 -23.87 -11.88 17.89
N GLU A 481 -24.96 -12.17 17.21
CA GLU A 481 -25.76 -13.38 17.44
C GLU A 481 -25.15 -14.63 16.79
N ALA A 482 -24.17 -14.45 15.91
CA ALA A 482 -23.42 -15.49 15.22
C ALA A 482 -21.94 -15.12 15.19
N GLY A 483 -21.08 -16.01 14.71
CA GLY A 483 -19.63 -15.81 14.69
C GLY A 483 -19.20 -14.47 14.10
N VAL A 484 -18.23 -13.83 14.76
CA VAL A 484 -17.64 -12.56 14.34
C VAL A 484 -16.43 -12.84 13.46
N ASN A 485 -16.46 -12.35 12.23
CA ASN A 485 -15.41 -12.65 11.24
C ASN A 485 -14.23 -11.68 11.29
N TYR A 486 -14.50 -10.39 11.55
CA TYR A 486 -13.48 -9.36 11.49
C TYR A 486 -13.77 -8.18 12.42
N MET A 487 -12.72 -7.56 12.93
CA MET A 487 -12.76 -6.36 13.75
C MET A 487 -11.64 -5.42 13.36
N GLU A 488 -11.93 -4.13 13.34
CA GLU A 488 -10.95 -3.08 13.10
C GLU A 488 -11.27 -1.83 13.91
N PHE A 489 -10.24 -1.21 14.49
CA PHE A 489 -10.37 0.11 15.09
C PHE A 489 -10.40 1.19 14.01
N SER A 490 -11.16 2.25 14.26
CA SER A 490 -11.19 3.37 13.34
C SER A 490 -9.84 4.10 13.30
N PRO A 491 -9.25 4.35 12.12
CA PRO A 491 -8.02 5.13 12.01
C PRO A 491 -8.19 6.58 12.47
N TRP A 492 -9.44 7.05 12.57
CA TRP A 492 -9.79 8.42 12.93
C TRP A 492 -10.13 8.60 14.41
N SER A 493 -10.47 7.52 15.10
CA SER A 493 -10.77 7.53 16.53
C SER A 493 -10.40 6.20 17.16
N THR A 494 -9.44 6.22 18.06
CA THR A 494 -8.92 5.03 18.75
C THR A 494 -9.95 4.32 19.64
N LYS A 495 -11.08 4.96 19.90
CA LYS A 495 -12.13 4.45 20.76
C LYS A 495 -13.32 3.86 20.00
N LEU A 496 -13.38 4.08 18.70
CA LEU A 496 -14.38 3.49 17.81
C LEU A 496 -13.81 2.25 17.15
N TYR A 497 -14.59 1.18 17.12
CA TYR A 497 -14.27 -0.01 16.37
C TYR A 497 -15.49 -0.53 15.62
N LEU A 498 -15.25 -1.20 14.52
CA LEU A 498 -16.28 -1.91 13.78
C LEU A 498 -16.08 -3.42 13.93
N THR A 499 -17.17 -4.14 13.85
CA THR A 499 -17.19 -5.59 13.80
C THR A 499 -18.14 -6.05 12.70
N CYS A 500 -17.84 -7.17 12.07
CA CYS A 500 -18.76 -7.79 11.12
C CYS A 500 -18.81 -9.30 11.36
N GLY A 501 -19.95 -9.90 11.04
CA GLY A 501 -20.18 -11.29 11.40
C GLY A 501 -21.08 -12.06 10.44
N ASN A 502 -21.32 -13.30 10.83
CA ASN A 502 -22.18 -14.23 10.11
C ASN A 502 -23.67 -13.94 10.34
N ASP A 503 -24.02 -13.01 11.25
CA ASP A 503 -25.38 -12.49 11.45
C ASP A 503 -25.78 -11.44 10.40
N TRP A 504 -24.97 -11.26 9.33
CA TRP A 504 -25.18 -10.36 8.19
C TRP A 504 -25.09 -8.88 8.54
N CYS A 505 -24.60 -8.56 9.74
CA CYS A 505 -24.53 -7.20 10.23
C CYS A 505 -23.09 -6.70 10.30
N ILE A 506 -22.94 -5.40 10.07
CA ILE A 506 -21.76 -4.64 10.45
C ILE A 506 -22.19 -3.73 11.59
N ARG A 507 -21.49 -3.81 12.71
CA ARG A 507 -21.79 -3.00 13.90
C ARG A 507 -20.64 -2.07 14.23
N ILE A 508 -20.98 -0.85 14.58
CA ILE A 508 -20.01 0.16 15.02
C ILE A 508 -20.21 0.34 16.52
N TRP A 509 -19.11 0.25 17.25
CA TRP A 509 -19.08 0.28 18.69
C TRP A 509 -18.22 1.40 19.22
N LEU A 510 -18.50 1.83 20.43
CA LEU A 510 -17.64 2.71 21.21
C LEU A 510 -17.12 1.94 22.44
N VAL A 511 -15.83 2.01 22.68
CA VAL A 511 -15.21 1.40 23.86
C VAL A 511 -15.86 1.95 25.13
N GLY A 512 -16.37 1.04 25.99
CA GLY A 512 -17.09 1.38 27.22
C GLY A 512 -18.61 1.38 27.08
N ILE A 513 -19.17 1.14 25.91
CA ILE A 513 -20.62 0.96 25.69
C ILE A 513 -20.88 -0.45 25.20
N GLN A 514 -21.81 -1.16 25.88
CA GLN A 514 -22.15 -2.55 25.51
C GLN A 514 -23.19 -2.65 24.38
N LYS A 515 -23.78 -1.52 23.97
CA LYS A 515 -24.74 -1.47 22.87
C LYS A 515 -24.06 -0.95 21.59
N PRO A 516 -24.37 -1.49 20.41
CA PRO A 516 -23.85 -0.97 19.17
C PRO A 516 -24.39 0.44 18.89
N LEU A 517 -23.52 1.36 18.48
CA LEU A 517 -23.94 2.71 18.07
C LEU A 517 -24.71 2.69 16.76
N ILE A 518 -24.25 1.91 15.81
CA ILE A 518 -24.82 1.82 14.46
C ILE A 518 -24.79 0.36 14.04
N THR A 519 -25.90 -0.11 13.47
CA THR A 519 -25.98 -1.43 12.84
C THR A 519 -26.32 -1.25 11.37
N LEU A 520 -25.46 -1.74 10.50
CA LEU A 520 -25.64 -1.73 9.05
C LEU A 520 -26.00 -3.15 8.61
N LYS A 521 -27.15 -3.28 7.95
CA LYS A 521 -27.65 -4.56 7.41
C LYS A 521 -28.34 -4.32 6.09
N TYR A 522 -27.88 -4.99 5.05
CA TYR A 522 -28.47 -4.84 3.72
C TYR A 522 -28.61 -6.17 2.98
N HIS A 523 -27.55 -6.97 2.90
CA HIS A 523 -27.57 -8.27 2.26
C HIS A 523 -27.97 -9.38 3.24
N MET A 524 -28.62 -10.41 2.72
CA MET A 524 -28.89 -11.65 3.45
C MET A 524 -27.74 -12.64 3.23
N GLY A 525 -26.61 -12.37 3.83
CA GLY A 525 -25.43 -13.21 3.72
C GLY A 525 -24.31 -12.74 4.64
N PRO A 526 -23.38 -13.61 5.01
CA PRO A 526 -22.30 -13.29 5.92
C PRO A 526 -21.42 -12.15 5.36
N VAL A 527 -20.97 -11.30 6.25
CA VAL A 527 -19.97 -10.27 5.98
C VAL A 527 -18.61 -10.85 6.31
N HIS A 528 -17.76 -11.05 5.31
CA HIS A 528 -16.46 -11.66 5.51
C HIS A 528 -15.47 -10.71 6.19
N ALA A 529 -15.45 -9.47 5.74
CA ALA A 529 -14.62 -8.43 6.35
C ALA A 529 -15.23 -7.05 6.07
N ALA A 530 -14.93 -6.09 6.93
CA ALA A 530 -15.28 -4.69 6.74
C ALA A 530 -14.14 -3.82 7.25
N SER A 531 -13.83 -2.72 6.57
CA SER A 531 -12.72 -1.85 6.90
C SER A 531 -13.09 -0.39 6.74
N TRP A 532 -12.51 0.46 7.59
CA TRP A 532 -12.63 1.90 7.48
C TRP A 532 -11.80 2.44 6.32
N SER A 533 -12.35 3.39 5.58
CA SER A 533 -11.54 4.13 4.63
C SER A 533 -10.48 4.96 5.35
N THR A 534 -9.23 4.87 4.89
CA THR A 534 -8.12 5.69 5.41
C THR A 534 -8.12 7.11 4.85
N THR A 535 -8.93 7.37 3.81
CA THR A 535 -9.07 8.71 3.19
C THR A 535 -10.28 9.48 3.69
N HIS A 536 -11.33 8.79 4.13
CA HIS A 536 -12.60 9.42 4.49
C HIS A 536 -13.23 8.76 5.70
N SER A 537 -13.46 9.54 6.75
CA SER A 537 -13.89 9.03 8.06
C SER A 537 -15.31 8.45 8.10
N SER A 538 -16.20 8.84 7.19
CA SER A 538 -17.58 8.33 7.14
C SER A 538 -17.76 7.12 6.23
N ILE A 539 -16.71 6.70 5.51
CA ILE A 539 -16.80 5.63 4.52
C ILE A 539 -16.27 4.33 5.08
N ILE A 540 -17.06 3.27 4.89
CA ILE A 540 -16.73 1.88 5.25
C ILE A 540 -16.89 1.03 3.99
N VAL A 541 -15.92 0.16 3.77
CA VAL A 541 -15.96 -0.84 2.70
C VAL A 541 -16.21 -2.20 3.32
N ALA A 542 -17.17 -2.94 2.80
CA ALA A 542 -17.55 -4.24 3.29
C ALA A 542 -17.51 -5.28 2.18
N LEU A 543 -16.98 -6.46 2.50
CA LEU A 543 -16.90 -7.59 1.60
C LEU A 543 -17.93 -8.64 1.98
N HIS A 544 -18.78 -8.94 1.04
CA HIS A 544 -19.65 -10.10 1.04
C HIS A 544 -19.15 -11.14 0.06
N ARG A 545 -19.69 -12.36 0.13
CA ARG A 545 -19.30 -13.44 -0.77
C ARG A 545 -19.40 -13.05 -2.26
N ASN A 546 -20.44 -12.31 -2.64
CA ASN A 546 -20.75 -11.98 -4.04
C ASN A 546 -20.79 -10.48 -4.32
N SER A 547 -20.45 -9.64 -3.36
CA SER A 547 -20.46 -8.19 -3.54
C SER A 547 -19.44 -7.48 -2.68
N LEU A 548 -18.96 -6.37 -3.20
CA LEU A 548 -18.20 -5.37 -2.48
C LEU A 548 -19.09 -4.14 -2.31
N ASP A 549 -19.37 -3.78 -1.07
CA ASP A 549 -20.28 -2.70 -0.72
C ASP A 549 -19.51 -1.51 -0.15
N ILE A 550 -19.86 -0.32 -0.60
CA ILE A 550 -19.32 0.92 -0.07
C ILE A 550 -20.43 1.62 0.72
N TRP A 551 -20.21 1.81 1.99
CA TRP A 551 -21.12 2.51 2.89
C TRP A 551 -20.61 3.93 3.14
N ASP A 552 -21.51 4.91 3.05
CA ASP A 552 -21.27 6.27 3.53
C ASP A 552 -22.27 6.58 4.64
N LEU A 553 -21.79 6.62 5.88
CA LEU A 553 -22.57 6.88 7.08
C LEU A 553 -23.27 8.24 7.05
N LYS A 554 -22.69 9.21 6.35
CA LYS A 554 -23.29 10.54 6.17
C LYS A 554 -24.52 10.50 5.28
N ARG A 555 -24.50 9.63 4.26
CA ARG A 555 -25.57 9.52 3.25
C ARG A 555 -26.71 8.62 3.73
N SER A 556 -26.39 7.42 4.17
CA SER A 556 -27.40 6.43 4.57
C SER A 556 -26.80 5.31 5.41
N ILE A 557 -27.55 4.89 6.44
CA ILE A 557 -27.27 3.70 7.25
C ILE A 557 -28.14 2.50 6.85
N LEU A 558 -29.12 2.69 5.98
CA LEU A 558 -30.09 1.65 5.58
C LEU A 558 -29.66 0.88 4.35
N LYS A 559 -28.92 1.53 3.45
CA LYS A 559 -28.42 0.92 2.21
C LYS A 559 -27.03 1.44 1.89
N PRO A 560 -26.19 0.61 1.29
CA PRO A 560 -24.87 1.04 0.83
C PRO A 560 -24.99 2.13 -0.24
N ALA A 561 -23.99 2.98 -0.33
CA ALA A 561 -23.89 4.02 -1.36
C ALA A 561 -23.71 3.40 -2.75
N SER A 562 -22.93 2.32 -2.81
CA SER A 562 -22.72 1.50 -4.01
C SER A 562 -22.51 0.03 -3.62
N SER A 563 -22.90 -0.87 -4.50
CA SER A 563 -22.69 -2.32 -4.34
C SER A 563 -22.26 -2.90 -5.68
N THR A 564 -21.00 -3.29 -5.75
CA THR A 564 -20.43 -3.94 -6.92
C THR A 564 -20.61 -5.44 -6.78
N LYS A 565 -21.46 -6.02 -7.62
CA LYS A 565 -21.79 -7.44 -7.60
C LYS A 565 -20.91 -8.21 -8.57
N VAL A 566 -20.48 -9.38 -8.15
CA VAL A 566 -19.82 -10.36 -9.01
C VAL A 566 -20.79 -11.46 -9.40
N ASN A 567 -20.62 -12.00 -10.58
CA ASN A 567 -21.32 -13.19 -11.02
C ASN A 567 -21.07 -14.35 -10.04
N LYS A 568 -21.94 -15.35 -10.03
CA LYS A 568 -21.98 -16.40 -9.01
C LYS A 568 -20.65 -17.10 -8.71
N GLU A 569 -19.75 -17.18 -9.66
CA GLU A 569 -18.41 -17.77 -9.50
C GLU A 569 -17.41 -17.04 -10.42
N PRO A 570 -16.16 -16.74 -9.98
CA PRO A 570 -15.58 -16.99 -8.65
C PRO A 570 -16.11 -16.03 -7.58
N TYR A 571 -16.29 -16.49 -6.35
CA TYR A 571 -16.73 -15.65 -5.23
C TYR A 571 -15.55 -14.98 -4.50
N TYR A 572 -15.82 -13.87 -3.84
CA TYR A 572 -14.83 -13.15 -3.06
C TYR A 572 -14.53 -13.84 -1.72
N THR A 573 -13.27 -13.82 -1.33
CA THR A 573 -12.79 -14.46 -0.10
C THR A 573 -12.33 -13.44 0.93
N THR A 574 -11.43 -12.56 0.56
CA THR A 574 -10.81 -11.58 1.46
C THR A 574 -10.53 -10.28 0.72
N PHE A 575 -10.40 -9.18 1.47
CA PHE A 575 -9.96 -7.92 0.91
C PHE A 575 -9.02 -7.17 1.86
N LYS A 576 -8.21 -6.29 1.31
CA LYS A 576 -7.39 -5.35 2.07
C LYS A 576 -7.34 -4.01 1.34
N LEU A 577 -7.61 -2.94 2.07
CA LEU A 577 -7.41 -1.59 1.55
C LEU A 577 -5.92 -1.32 1.40
N SER A 578 -5.54 -0.58 0.35
CA SER A 578 -4.17 -0.10 0.21
C SER A 578 -3.85 0.95 1.26
N LEU A 579 -2.58 1.16 1.53
CA LEU A 579 -2.14 2.19 2.50
C LEU A 579 -2.61 3.60 2.13
N CYS A 580 -2.78 3.89 0.84
CA CYS A 580 -3.31 5.16 0.36
C CYS A 580 -4.85 5.27 0.50
N GLY A 581 -5.56 4.16 0.78
CA GLY A 581 -7.01 4.11 0.97
C GLY A 581 -7.88 4.36 -0.26
N ARG A 582 -7.30 4.48 -1.45
CA ARG A 582 -8.01 4.76 -2.70
C ARG A 582 -8.19 3.55 -3.58
N THR A 583 -7.52 2.48 -3.25
CA THR A 583 -7.58 1.20 -3.94
C THR A 583 -7.78 0.08 -2.94
N VAL A 584 -8.34 -1.00 -3.41
CA VAL A 584 -8.59 -2.21 -2.64
C VAL A 584 -8.12 -3.42 -3.41
N ALA A 585 -7.42 -4.32 -2.74
CA ALA A 585 -7.11 -5.65 -3.23
C ALA A 585 -8.20 -6.60 -2.77
N VAL A 586 -8.80 -7.33 -3.68
CA VAL A 586 -9.85 -8.31 -3.41
C VAL A 586 -9.43 -9.67 -3.92
N GLY A 587 -9.34 -10.64 -3.03
CA GLY A 587 -9.04 -12.02 -3.36
C GLY A 587 -10.31 -12.80 -3.68
N ASN A 588 -10.19 -13.76 -4.59
CA ASN A 588 -11.28 -14.64 -4.97
C ASN A 588 -10.97 -16.13 -4.79
N SER A 589 -11.99 -16.95 -4.95
CA SER A 589 -11.90 -18.40 -4.79
C SER A 589 -11.10 -19.11 -5.89
N SER A 590 -10.86 -18.47 -7.03
CA SER A 590 -10.05 -19.02 -8.12
C SER A 590 -8.55 -18.75 -7.95
N GLY A 591 -8.14 -18.07 -6.87
CA GLY A 591 -6.74 -17.70 -6.64
C GLY A 591 -6.29 -16.44 -7.39
N CYS A 592 -7.22 -15.66 -7.88
CA CYS A 592 -6.93 -14.36 -8.49
C CYS A 592 -7.14 -13.25 -7.47
N VAL A 593 -6.29 -12.23 -7.50
CA VAL A 593 -6.47 -11.01 -6.71
C VAL A 593 -6.74 -9.85 -7.65
N GLU A 594 -7.87 -9.21 -7.49
CA GLU A 594 -8.30 -8.07 -8.26
C GLU A 594 -7.91 -6.77 -7.55
N MET A 595 -7.21 -5.89 -8.27
CA MET A 595 -6.90 -4.55 -7.80
C MET A 595 -7.95 -3.59 -8.32
N LEU A 596 -8.74 -3.04 -7.42
CA LEU A 596 -9.85 -2.15 -7.72
C LEU A 596 -9.54 -0.73 -7.24
N ALA A 597 -9.80 0.27 -8.06
CA ALA A 597 -9.72 1.68 -7.67
C ALA A 597 -11.11 2.23 -7.37
N PHE A 598 -11.20 3.06 -6.35
CA PHE A 598 -12.40 3.82 -6.07
C PHE A 598 -12.46 5.06 -6.96
N GLU A 599 -13.59 5.26 -7.62
CA GLU A 599 -13.88 6.41 -8.47
C GLU A 599 -15.11 7.15 -7.96
N ASP A 600 -15.19 8.43 -8.32
CA ASP A 600 -16.31 9.31 -7.92
C ASP A 600 -16.58 9.30 -6.41
N MET A 601 -15.52 9.30 -5.62
CA MET A 601 -15.59 9.38 -4.17
C MET A 601 -15.62 10.83 -3.71
N PRO A 602 -16.29 11.13 -2.59
CA PRO A 602 -16.28 12.48 -2.05
C PRO A 602 -14.88 12.92 -1.64
N PHE A 603 -14.63 14.22 -1.71
CA PHE A 603 -13.37 14.77 -1.25
C PHE A 603 -13.18 14.54 0.25
N SER A 604 -11.94 14.27 0.62
CA SER A 604 -11.53 14.06 2.00
C SER A 604 -11.75 15.34 2.82
N PRO A 605 -12.52 15.33 3.91
CA PRO A 605 -12.68 16.49 4.78
C PRO A 605 -11.38 16.79 5.52
N HIS A 606 -11.11 18.08 5.79
CA HIS A 606 -9.89 18.48 6.50
C HIS A 606 -9.84 17.96 7.94
N PHE A 607 -10.98 18.03 8.65
CA PHE A 607 -11.10 17.57 10.04
C PHE A 607 -11.89 16.28 10.09
N GLN A 608 -11.20 15.16 9.90
CA GLN A 608 -11.80 13.83 9.79
C GLN A 608 -12.51 13.41 11.08
N TYR A 609 -11.88 13.66 12.23
CA TYR A 609 -12.46 13.33 13.53
C TYR A 609 -13.78 14.08 13.77
N ASP A 610 -13.79 15.39 13.56
CA ASP A 610 -15.00 16.22 13.76
C ASP A 610 -16.11 15.84 12.77
N HIS A 611 -15.72 15.50 11.53
CA HIS A 611 -16.66 15.04 10.53
C HIS A 611 -17.33 13.74 10.95
N LEU A 612 -16.54 12.77 11.45
CA LEU A 612 -17.04 11.50 11.97
C LEU A 612 -17.93 11.72 13.20
N ALA A 613 -17.48 12.54 14.14
CA ALA A 613 -18.22 12.88 15.35
C ALA A 613 -19.59 13.50 15.03
N LYS A 614 -19.64 14.48 14.14
CA LYS A 614 -20.89 15.11 13.68
C LYS A 614 -21.81 14.11 12.99
N THR A 615 -21.25 13.21 12.18
CA THR A 615 -22.01 12.19 11.47
C THR A 615 -22.65 11.21 12.45
N ILE A 616 -21.89 10.68 13.40
CA ILE A 616 -22.39 9.78 14.45
C ILE A 616 -23.42 10.48 15.31
N HIS A 617 -23.17 11.72 15.72
CA HIS A 617 -24.11 12.51 16.52
C HIS A 617 -25.46 12.71 15.80
N LYS A 618 -25.43 12.97 14.48
CA LYS A 618 -26.62 13.08 13.67
C LYS A 618 -27.41 11.77 13.59
N ILE A 619 -26.72 10.64 13.49
CA ILE A 619 -27.34 9.32 13.44
C ILE A 619 -27.98 8.98 14.79
N LEU A 620 -27.27 9.25 15.91
CA LEU A 620 -27.75 8.98 17.27
C LEU A 620 -28.80 9.97 17.76
N ALA A 621 -29.10 11.05 17.02
CA ALA A 621 -30.14 12.02 17.41
C ALA A 621 -31.52 11.38 17.65
N ASN A 622 -31.78 10.24 17.00
CA ASN A 622 -33.02 9.49 17.17
C ASN A 622 -33.01 8.59 18.41
N ASP A 623 -31.84 8.21 18.93
CA ASP A 623 -31.68 7.39 20.13
C ASP A 623 -31.10 8.23 21.28
N ARG A 624 -32.00 8.75 22.12
CA ARG A 624 -31.62 9.66 23.20
C ARG A 624 -30.88 8.96 24.35
N GLU A 625 -31.08 7.66 24.55
CA GLU A 625 -30.39 6.91 25.60
C GLU A 625 -28.93 6.73 25.24
N LEU A 626 -28.65 6.16 24.04
CA LEU A 626 -27.28 6.02 23.54
C LEU A 626 -26.55 7.36 23.45
N LEU A 627 -27.26 8.43 23.07
CA LEU A 627 -26.65 9.75 23.00
C LEU A 627 -26.24 10.27 24.40
N ARG A 628 -26.99 9.97 25.44
CA ARG A 628 -26.62 10.31 26.84
C ARG A 628 -25.40 9.52 27.28
N ASP A 629 -25.37 8.21 27.00
CA ASP A 629 -24.26 7.33 27.34
C ASP A 629 -22.96 7.78 26.68
N VAL A 630 -23.00 8.11 25.37
CA VAL A 630 -21.88 8.65 24.63
C VAL A 630 -21.38 9.97 25.21
N LYS A 631 -22.29 10.87 25.60
CA LYS A 631 -21.95 12.15 26.26
C LYS A 631 -21.35 11.95 27.64
N SER A 632 -21.88 11.00 28.43
CA SER A 632 -21.37 10.72 29.77
C SER A 632 -19.93 10.27 29.79
N LEU A 633 -19.49 9.57 28.72
CA LEU A 633 -18.12 9.13 28.54
C LEU A 633 -17.18 10.24 28.01
N GLY A 634 -17.70 11.45 27.77
CA GLY A 634 -16.91 12.59 27.32
C GLY A 634 -16.38 12.44 25.89
N TYR A 635 -16.98 11.55 25.11
CA TYR A 635 -16.64 11.39 23.71
C TYR A 635 -17.40 12.41 22.86
N PHE A 636 -16.75 12.90 21.82
CA PHE A 636 -17.28 13.95 20.96
C PHE A 636 -17.57 15.26 21.73
N GLY A 637 -16.56 15.74 22.48
CA GLY A 637 -16.67 16.97 23.26
C GLY A 637 -17.27 18.13 22.47
N TYR A 638 -18.47 18.51 22.82
CA TYR A 638 -19.09 19.79 22.68
C TYR A 638 -19.57 20.21 24.06
#